data_e4a30d839ac821b4bcbc606842038b52
#
_entry.id   e4a30d839ac821b4bcbc606842038b52
#
_cell.length_a   1.000
_cell.length_b   1.000
_cell.length_c   1.000
_cell.angle_alpha   90.00
_cell.angle_beta   90.00
_cell.angle_gamma   90.00
#
_symmetry.space_group_name_H-M   'P 1'
#
loop_
_entity.id
_entity.type
_entity.pdbx_description
1 polymer ?
#
loop_
_entity_poly.entity_id
_entity_poly.type
_entity_poly.pdbx_seq_one_letter_code
_entity_poly.pdbx_strand_id
1 'polypeptide(L)'
;MGYGVLSVFLGLLLEVSTHGPHAVPRTSWRHQELELMEFSEPGIFNYSTLLLSHERDALYVGAREAIFELSKKNVTVRNKKVLWQVGETIMAMCTQKGKSKETDCLNYIRVLQVADDRRLYVCGTHAFQPKCDYLTLANFSLAGRAEDGRGKCSFDPSQSFTTVMVDGELYSGTAYNFLGSEPIISRYSPSAYLLRTEYSTSWLNEPSFVFADVIKEENPTDGEDDKIYYFFTEVSVEYEFFGNLLIPRVARVCKGDQGGQRTLQKKWTSFLKAKLVCSMPELNFVFNVVHDVFILKAPHLRDTVIYGVFTSQWGNVGLSAVCAYNMSAVDEVFSKGKYMQKATVEQSHTKWVRYNGNSPSPRPGACINNRMRQQNITSSLHLPDKTLQFVKDHPLLEDPVLPIGNRPRLITKDVNYTQVVVERVRALDGSTLDVIFTGTDTGVLHKSVVLGGEVHMVEEIQMLKNSEPIKNLVLSSETQSLYAGSDSGIVQSPTAFCGSYHSCADCILARDPYCAWEPQTARCVKISDTPSQHLRRLIQSLSGDADKCPKAPIVPVKDYQRVSVKPGSSSELPCPVRSNVAQVTWRANGSLLTEASPFHFIRENGLLIYSVAAEDQGRYECWSVEFVAGVGKNFTRLLAGYVLTLEGTHVETTGHNQESTHAEASVFPSSTFTSSSSSMKPRVEAGEVKVRLLPPLLKDQAWGLHAHEVFLLFCLALGPSDVRIHWLINGRSADTAVTEYRLPLAGNTVLVSSQLRTEPLLRDARFGCVAQASTGSEASQVDLHLAVGDEESTPSRDLNQWRSALTQHEQLLKRWEKSWESCDGH
;
A
#
# COMPACT_ATOMS: atom_id res chain seq x y z
N MET A 1 6.83 -29.98 39.18
CA MET A 1 7.46 -28.77 38.64
C MET A 1 7.34 -28.64 37.12
N GLY A 2 6.67 -29.54 36.41
CA GLY A 2 6.54 -29.49 34.95
C GLY A 2 5.36 -28.69 34.39
N TYR A 3 4.32 -28.47 35.16
CA TYR A 3 3.12 -27.78 34.69
C TYR A 3 3.18 -26.26 34.76
N GLY A 4 4.03 -25.68 35.61
CA GLY A 4 4.18 -24.21 35.70
C GLY A 4 5.00 -23.60 34.56
N VAL A 5 5.95 -24.34 34.00
CA VAL A 5 6.80 -23.88 32.91
C VAL A 5 6.04 -23.87 31.57
N LEU A 6 5.15 -24.85 31.37
CA LEU A 6 4.31 -24.92 30.15
C LEU A 6 3.26 -23.80 30.11
N SER A 7 2.67 -23.42 31.25
CA SER A 7 1.73 -22.30 31.34
C SER A 7 2.39 -20.95 31.10
N VAL A 8 3.63 -20.75 31.56
CA VAL A 8 4.39 -19.52 31.30
C VAL A 8 4.81 -19.42 29.84
N PHE A 9 5.19 -20.56 29.22
CA PHE A 9 5.51 -20.57 27.77
C PHE A 9 4.27 -20.37 26.88
N LEU A 10 3.10 -20.94 27.25
CA LEU A 10 1.84 -20.69 26.56
C LEU A 10 1.37 -19.25 26.75
N GLY A 11 1.51 -18.67 27.95
CA GLY A 11 1.22 -17.25 28.20
C GLY A 11 2.10 -16.31 27.39
N LEU A 12 3.41 -16.59 27.33
CA LEU A 12 4.36 -15.81 26.50
C LEU A 12 4.10 -15.97 25.00
N LEU A 13 3.67 -17.14 24.53
CA LEU A 13 3.28 -17.35 23.14
C LEU A 13 1.94 -16.68 22.78
N LEU A 14 1.01 -16.55 23.71
CA LEU A 14 -0.25 -15.82 23.53
C LEU A 14 -0.06 -14.30 23.59
N GLU A 15 0.84 -13.78 24.42
CA GLU A 15 1.19 -12.35 24.42
C GLU A 15 2.01 -11.93 23.19
N VAL A 16 2.84 -12.81 22.63
CA VAL A 16 3.58 -12.55 21.37
C VAL A 16 2.67 -12.59 20.15
N SER A 17 1.50 -13.23 20.20
CA SER A 17 0.58 -13.31 19.07
C SER A 17 -0.36 -12.10 18.93
N THR A 18 -0.41 -11.17 19.89
CA THR A 18 -1.36 -10.06 19.87
C THR A 18 -0.73 -8.67 19.68
N HIS A 19 0.59 -8.54 19.75
CA HIS A 19 1.28 -7.25 19.59
C HIS A 19 2.50 -7.36 18.67
N GLY A 20 2.26 -7.65 17.38
CA GLY A 20 3.20 -7.26 16.34
C GLY A 20 3.22 -5.72 16.25
N PRO A 21 4.35 -5.08 15.90
CA PRO A 21 4.46 -3.63 15.80
C PRO A 21 3.73 -3.10 14.55
N HIS A 22 2.41 -3.26 14.52
CA HIS A 22 1.59 -2.71 13.45
C HIS A 22 1.15 -1.31 13.87
N ALA A 23 1.49 -0.32 13.04
CA ALA A 23 1.02 1.03 13.25
C ALA A 23 -0.47 1.11 12.89
N VAL A 24 -1.25 1.71 13.79
CA VAL A 24 -2.68 1.97 13.61
C VAL A 24 -2.85 3.48 13.44
N PRO A 25 -3.61 3.95 12.43
CA PRO A 25 -3.90 5.37 12.29
C PRO A 25 -4.68 5.86 13.51
N ARG A 26 -4.24 6.99 14.09
CA ARG A 26 -4.94 7.55 15.25
C ARG A 26 -6.37 7.96 14.89
N THR A 27 -6.57 8.53 13.69
CA THR A 27 -7.86 9.02 13.22
C THR A 27 -8.12 8.53 11.80
N SER A 28 -9.35 8.11 11.50
CA SER A 28 -9.78 7.75 10.16
C SER A 28 -10.86 8.72 9.66
N TRP A 29 -10.72 9.18 8.42
CA TRP A 29 -11.62 10.10 7.76
C TRP A 29 -12.26 9.43 6.54
N ARG A 30 -13.59 9.42 6.50
CA ARG A 30 -14.33 8.97 5.31
C ARG A 30 -14.35 10.10 4.27
N HIS A 31 -14.37 9.74 3.00
CA HIS A 31 -14.39 10.69 1.88
C HIS A 31 -15.48 11.79 2.04
N GLN A 32 -16.66 11.41 2.51
CA GLN A 32 -17.81 12.30 2.68
C GLN A 32 -17.66 13.31 3.84
N GLU A 33 -16.74 13.06 4.77
CA GLU A 33 -16.48 13.93 5.93
C GLU A 33 -15.50 15.06 5.60
N LEU A 34 -14.87 15.00 4.40
CA LEU A 34 -13.82 15.91 3.98
C LEU A 34 -14.20 16.69 2.73
N GLU A 35 -13.77 17.92 2.65
CA GLU A 35 -13.88 18.75 1.44
C GLU A 35 -12.70 18.47 0.52
N LEU A 36 -12.79 17.41 -0.30
CA LEU A 36 -11.82 17.07 -1.31
C LEU A 36 -12.22 17.66 -2.68
N MET A 37 -11.24 18.09 -3.46
CA MET A 37 -11.47 18.59 -4.81
C MET A 37 -11.20 17.48 -5.82
N GLU A 38 -12.15 17.25 -6.73
CA GLU A 38 -12.09 16.14 -7.68
C GLU A 38 -12.16 16.64 -9.12
N PHE A 39 -11.40 15.98 -9.99
CA PHE A 39 -11.47 16.18 -11.43
C PHE A 39 -11.61 14.85 -12.15
N SER A 40 -12.61 14.73 -12.98
CA SER A 40 -12.78 13.66 -13.96
C SER A 40 -13.50 14.18 -15.19
N GLU A 41 -13.35 13.51 -16.32
CA GLU A 41 -14.03 13.85 -17.55
C GLU A 41 -14.68 12.61 -18.16
N PRO A 42 -15.97 12.67 -18.57
CA PRO A 42 -16.68 11.53 -19.14
C PRO A 42 -15.93 10.90 -20.32
N GLY A 43 -15.78 9.56 -20.29
CA GLY A 43 -15.10 8.80 -21.34
C GLY A 43 -13.57 8.81 -21.27
N ILE A 44 -12.96 9.56 -20.35
CA ILE A 44 -11.52 9.56 -20.09
C ILE A 44 -11.25 8.77 -18.81
N PHE A 45 -10.23 7.94 -18.83
CA PHE A 45 -9.82 7.08 -17.74
C PHE A 45 -8.31 7.03 -17.59
N ASN A 46 -7.82 6.41 -16.53
CA ASN A 46 -6.40 6.19 -16.27
C ASN A 46 -5.60 7.49 -16.15
N TYR A 47 -5.91 8.28 -15.12
CA TYR A 47 -5.23 9.54 -14.79
C TYR A 47 -3.97 9.22 -13.97
N SER A 48 -3.02 8.48 -14.57
CA SER A 48 -1.90 7.87 -13.85
C SER A 48 -0.57 8.60 -13.99
N THR A 49 -0.50 9.66 -14.82
CA THR A 49 0.75 10.40 -15.02
C THR A 49 0.55 11.85 -14.62
N LEU A 50 1.18 12.25 -13.51
CA LEU A 50 1.08 13.60 -12.94
C LEU A 50 2.43 14.32 -13.02
N LEU A 51 2.41 15.57 -13.42
CA LEU A 51 3.59 16.45 -13.41
C LEU A 51 3.21 17.81 -12.82
N LEU A 52 3.75 18.11 -11.65
CA LEU A 52 3.55 19.39 -10.99
C LEU A 52 4.51 20.45 -11.57
N SER A 53 3.99 21.60 -11.97
CA SER A 53 4.83 22.74 -12.36
C SER A 53 5.30 23.51 -11.12
N HIS A 54 6.61 23.79 -11.06
CA HIS A 54 7.18 24.66 -10.02
C HIS A 54 7.03 26.15 -10.36
N GLU A 55 6.93 26.49 -11.64
CA GLU A 55 6.93 27.89 -12.12
C GLU A 55 5.53 28.43 -12.39
N ARG A 56 4.56 27.53 -12.62
CA ARG A 56 3.20 27.88 -13.06
C ARG A 56 2.17 27.34 -12.08
N ASP A 57 1.00 27.96 -12.07
CA ASP A 57 -0.18 27.40 -11.42
C ASP A 57 -0.75 26.26 -12.29
N ALA A 58 -0.01 25.16 -12.43
CA ALA A 58 -0.40 24.06 -13.29
C ALA A 58 -0.02 22.70 -12.71
N LEU A 59 -0.97 21.78 -12.79
CA LEU A 59 -0.79 20.35 -12.69
C LEU A 59 -1.07 19.75 -14.08
N TYR A 60 -0.04 19.19 -14.72
CA TYR A 60 -0.21 18.47 -15.98
C TYR A 60 -0.57 17.01 -15.69
N VAL A 61 -1.59 16.51 -16.41
CA VAL A 61 -2.16 15.19 -16.21
C VAL A 61 -2.20 14.43 -17.52
N GLY A 62 -1.51 13.29 -17.55
CA GLY A 62 -1.61 12.31 -18.62
C GLY A 62 -2.63 11.24 -18.27
N ALA A 63 -3.60 11.06 -19.17
CA ALA A 63 -4.64 10.06 -19.08
C ALA A 63 -4.67 9.19 -20.34
N ARG A 64 -5.65 8.30 -20.45
CA ARG A 64 -5.88 7.52 -21.66
C ARG A 64 -6.40 8.43 -22.76
N GLU A 65 -5.60 8.60 -23.84
CA GLU A 65 -5.87 9.41 -25.03
C GLU A 65 -6.01 10.93 -24.80
N ALA A 66 -5.67 11.44 -23.61
CA ALA A 66 -5.80 12.85 -23.29
C ALA A 66 -4.66 13.35 -22.38
N ILE A 67 -4.33 14.65 -22.55
CA ILE A 67 -3.45 15.38 -21.66
C ILE A 67 -4.19 16.64 -21.21
N PHE A 68 -4.14 16.94 -19.91
CA PHE A 68 -4.80 18.10 -19.32
C PHE A 68 -3.78 19.04 -18.65
N GLU A 69 -4.14 20.32 -18.57
CA GLU A 69 -3.56 21.31 -17.68
C GLU A 69 -4.65 21.73 -16.70
N LEU A 70 -4.49 21.38 -15.43
CA LEU A 70 -5.37 21.75 -14.32
C LEU A 70 -4.71 22.83 -13.47
N SER A 71 -5.49 23.67 -12.76
CA SER A 71 -4.94 24.54 -11.73
C SER A 71 -4.41 23.72 -10.56
N LYS A 72 -3.16 23.94 -10.14
CA LYS A 72 -2.62 23.29 -8.93
C LYS A 72 -3.25 23.79 -7.63
N LYS A 73 -3.89 24.97 -7.64
CA LYS A 73 -4.63 25.47 -6.48
C LYS A 73 -6.00 24.82 -6.33
N ASN A 74 -6.62 24.46 -7.46
CA ASN A 74 -7.93 23.82 -7.49
C ASN A 74 -8.06 22.95 -8.74
N VAL A 75 -7.95 21.63 -8.60
CA VAL A 75 -7.99 20.70 -9.73
C VAL A 75 -9.33 20.65 -10.46
N THR A 76 -10.43 21.16 -9.85
CA THR A 76 -11.73 21.27 -10.53
C THR A 76 -11.68 22.24 -11.71
N VAL A 77 -10.66 23.12 -11.74
CA VAL A 77 -10.46 24.10 -12.81
C VAL A 77 -9.55 23.51 -13.89
N ARG A 78 -10.16 23.10 -14.99
CA ARG A 78 -9.43 22.66 -16.19
C ARG A 78 -9.06 23.87 -17.06
N ASN A 79 -7.77 24.17 -17.14
CA ASN A 79 -7.27 25.27 -17.96
C ASN A 79 -7.24 24.88 -19.45
N LYS A 80 -6.67 23.69 -19.76
CA LYS A 80 -6.49 23.25 -21.15
C LYS A 80 -6.62 21.74 -21.28
N LYS A 81 -6.87 21.28 -22.52
CA LYS A 81 -6.93 19.86 -22.88
C LYS A 81 -6.41 19.66 -24.29
N VAL A 82 -5.71 18.56 -24.54
CA VAL A 82 -5.39 18.04 -25.87
C VAL A 82 -5.68 16.55 -25.93
N LEU A 83 -6.28 16.11 -27.03
CA LEU A 83 -6.49 14.69 -27.32
C LEU A 83 -5.34 14.17 -28.17
N TRP A 84 -4.89 12.96 -27.85
CA TRP A 84 -3.86 12.26 -28.62
C TRP A 84 -4.28 10.81 -28.83
N GLN A 85 -5.19 10.63 -29.78
CA GLN A 85 -5.85 9.36 -30.09
C GLN A 85 -5.05 8.51 -31.05
N VAL A 86 -5.30 7.21 -31.02
CA VAL A 86 -4.74 6.23 -31.96
C VAL A 86 -5.57 6.20 -33.25
N GLY A 87 -4.90 6.25 -34.40
CA GLY A 87 -5.57 6.11 -35.70
C GLY A 87 -6.09 4.68 -35.92
N GLU A 88 -7.21 4.57 -36.65
CA GLU A 88 -7.90 3.27 -36.89
C GLU A 88 -6.99 2.18 -37.46
N THR A 89 -6.08 2.53 -38.37
CA THR A 89 -5.13 1.59 -38.97
C THR A 89 -4.19 0.98 -37.93
N ILE A 90 -3.69 1.79 -37.00
CA ILE A 90 -2.77 1.34 -35.95
C ILE A 90 -3.55 0.48 -34.94
N MET A 91 -4.76 0.89 -34.61
CA MET A 91 -5.67 0.14 -33.75
C MET A 91 -5.98 -1.25 -34.35
N ALA A 92 -6.27 -1.35 -35.63
CA ALA A 92 -6.49 -2.61 -36.34
C ALA A 92 -5.24 -3.52 -36.32
N MET A 93 -4.05 -2.97 -36.52
CA MET A 93 -2.80 -3.73 -36.40
C MET A 93 -2.54 -4.24 -34.98
N CYS A 94 -2.96 -3.49 -33.98
CA CYS A 94 -2.85 -3.89 -32.56
C CYS A 94 -3.81 -5.08 -32.26
N THR A 95 -5.06 -4.98 -32.69
CA THR A 95 -6.04 -6.08 -32.50
C THR A 95 -5.65 -7.35 -33.24
N GLN A 96 -5.04 -7.25 -34.41
CA GLN A 96 -4.47 -8.41 -35.14
C GLN A 96 -3.40 -9.16 -34.34
N LYS A 97 -2.74 -8.47 -33.39
CA LYS A 97 -1.75 -9.08 -32.49
C LYS A 97 -2.38 -9.71 -31.23
N GLY A 98 -3.71 -9.83 -31.19
CA GLY A 98 -4.45 -10.43 -30.09
C GLY A 98 -4.69 -9.51 -28.88
N LYS A 99 -4.52 -8.19 -29.04
CA LYS A 99 -4.78 -7.19 -28.00
C LYS A 99 -6.20 -6.65 -28.07
N SER A 100 -6.79 -6.28 -26.92
CA SER A 100 -8.13 -5.72 -26.84
C SER A 100 -8.21 -4.32 -27.45
N LYS A 101 -9.23 -4.11 -28.30
CA LYS A 101 -9.48 -2.79 -28.91
C LYS A 101 -9.91 -1.75 -27.87
N GLU A 102 -10.69 -2.17 -26.87
CA GLU A 102 -11.33 -1.31 -25.88
C GLU A 102 -10.39 -0.88 -24.76
N THR A 103 -9.39 -1.73 -24.44
CA THR A 103 -8.48 -1.49 -23.32
C THR A 103 -7.04 -1.32 -23.77
N ASP A 104 -6.48 -2.24 -24.58
CA ASP A 104 -5.04 -2.29 -24.79
C ASP A 104 -4.58 -1.42 -25.95
N CYS A 105 -5.40 -1.34 -27.02
CA CYS A 105 -5.03 -0.66 -28.29
C CYS A 105 -5.33 0.83 -28.29
N LEU A 106 -5.25 1.48 -27.14
CA LEU A 106 -5.42 2.89 -26.95
C LEU A 106 -4.09 3.59 -26.65
N ASN A 107 -4.08 4.90 -26.54
CA ASN A 107 -2.88 5.66 -26.21
C ASN A 107 -2.90 6.04 -24.72
N TYR A 108 -2.10 5.37 -23.93
CA TYR A 108 -1.87 5.70 -22.52
C TYR A 108 -0.70 6.65 -22.42
N ILE A 109 -0.93 7.86 -21.91
CA ILE A 109 0.13 8.84 -21.70
C ILE A 109 0.95 8.39 -20.49
N ARG A 110 2.23 8.08 -20.73
CA ARG A 110 3.12 7.51 -19.75
C ARG A 110 4.25 8.44 -19.34
N VAL A 111 4.65 9.34 -20.22
CA VAL A 111 5.74 10.29 -19.96
C VAL A 111 5.21 11.71 -20.10
N LEU A 112 5.38 12.49 -19.05
CA LEU A 112 5.25 13.94 -19.03
C LEU A 112 6.49 14.49 -18.33
N GLN A 113 7.36 15.17 -19.08
CA GLN A 113 8.61 15.73 -18.55
C GLN A 113 8.78 17.17 -19.06
N VAL A 114 9.33 18.05 -18.24
CA VAL A 114 9.65 19.41 -18.66
C VAL A 114 10.83 19.35 -19.62
N ALA A 115 10.62 19.72 -20.86
CA ALA A 115 11.70 19.83 -21.86
C ALA A 115 12.40 21.17 -21.77
N ASP A 116 11.61 22.25 -21.69
CA ASP A 116 12.04 23.63 -21.46
C ASP A 116 10.86 24.48 -20.94
N ASP A 117 11.06 25.75 -20.67
CA ASP A 117 10.04 26.68 -20.12
C ASP A 117 8.77 26.79 -20.97
N ARG A 118 8.78 26.32 -22.21
CA ARG A 118 7.68 26.45 -23.18
C ARG A 118 7.07 25.12 -23.59
N ARG A 119 7.76 24.00 -23.35
CA ARG A 119 7.36 22.70 -23.90
C ARG A 119 7.52 21.58 -22.88
N LEU A 120 6.58 20.65 -22.92
CA LEU A 120 6.73 19.34 -22.30
C LEU A 120 7.14 18.32 -23.38
N TYR A 121 7.96 17.37 -22.96
CA TYR A 121 8.21 16.13 -23.71
C TYR A 121 7.19 15.09 -23.23
N VAL A 122 6.40 14.57 -24.15
CA VAL A 122 5.30 13.69 -23.87
C VAL A 122 5.43 12.39 -24.67
N CYS A 123 5.18 11.25 -24.00
CA CYS A 123 5.14 9.95 -24.69
C CYS A 123 3.93 9.13 -24.25
N GLY A 124 3.41 8.33 -25.17
CA GLY A 124 2.34 7.39 -24.92
C GLY A 124 2.59 6.04 -25.58
N THR A 125 1.85 5.03 -25.12
CA THR A 125 1.94 3.63 -25.61
C THR A 125 1.49 3.48 -27.07
N HIS A 126 0.57 4.33 -27.53
CA HIS A 126 0.06 4.44 -28.88
C HIS A 126 -0.22 3.07 -29.55
N ALA A 127 -1.04 2.26 -28.87
CA ALA A 127 -1.41 0.91 -29.29
C ALA A 127 -0.19 -0.02 -29.50
N PHE A 128 0.69 -0.14 -28.50
CA PHE A 128 1.94 -0.92 -28.55
C PHE A 128 2.94 -0.46 -29.61
N GLN A 129 2.83 0.77 -30.07
CA GLN A 129 3.81 1.45 -30.92
C GLN A 129 4.19 2.78 -30.30
N PRO A 130 4.95 2.78 -29.18
CA PRO A 130 5.16 3.98 -28.38
C PRO A 130 5.67 5.14 -29.25
N LYS A 131 5.09 6.31 -29.03
CA LYS A 131 5.41 7.56 -29.71
C LYS A 131 5.68 8.65 -28.70
N CYS A 132 6.59 9.54 -29.07
CA CYS A 132 6.90 10.74 -28.28
C CYS A 132 6.74 11.99 -29.15
N ASP A 133 6.32 13.09 -28.55
CA ASP A 133 6.20 14.41 -29.22
C ASP A 133 6.45 15.51 -28.19
N TYR A 134 6.55 16.74 -28.66
CA TYR A 134 6.61 17.94 -27.84
C TYR A 134 5.24 18.60 -27.75
N LEU A 135 4.78 18.86 -26.50
CA LEU A 135 3.58 19.63 -26.23
C LEU A 135 3.95 21.08 -25.94
N THR A 136 3.50 22.00 -26.79
CA THR A 136 3.73 23.44 -26.62
C THR A 136 2.75 23.99 -25.59
N LEU A 137 3.23 24.60 -24.50
CA LEU A 137 2.40 25.06 -23.37
C LEU A 137 1.54 26.32 -23.72
N ALA A 138 1.98 27.15 -24.64
CA ALA A 138 1.26 28.38 -25.00
C ALA A 138 -0.14 28.08 -25.57
N ASN A 139 -0.21 27.28 -26.61
CA ASN A 139 -1.44 26.87 -27.29
C ASN A 139 -1.94 25.48 -26.90
N PHE A 140 -1.21 24.77 -26.08
CA PHE A 140 -1.47 23.41 -25.59
C PHE A 140 -1.73 22.43 -26.73
N SER A 141 -0.83 22.41 -27.70
CA SER A 141 -0.89 21.56 -28.89
C SER A 141 0.39 20.76 -29.07
N LEU A 142 0.22 19.53 -29.58
CA LEU A 142 1.34 18.68 -29.99
C LEU A 142 2.03 19.28 -31.20
N ALA A 143 3.36 19.13 -31.28
CA ALA A 143 4.13 19.64 -32.41
C ALA A 143 3.82 18.90 -33.72
N GLY A 144 3.18 17.75 -33.70
CA GLY A 144 2.78 16.96 -34.86
C GLY A 144 3.95 16.25 -35.55
N ARG A 145 5.07 16.09 -34.84
CA ARG A 145 6.29 15.44 -35.35
C ARG A 145 6.64 14.25 -34.42
N ALA A 146 5.64 13.37 -34.20
CA ALA A 146 5.79 12.24 -33.31
C ALA A 146 6.97 11.34 -33.74
N GLU A 147 7.91 11.16 -32.86
CA GLU A 147 9.08 10.30 -33.02
C GLU A 147 8.87 8.91 -32.40
N ASP A 148 9.76 7.97 -32.72
CA ASP A 148 9.76 6.62 -32.15
C ASP A 148 10.02 6.68 -30.64
N GLY A 149 9.12 6.05 -29.85
CA GLY A 149 9.18 6.02 -28.42
C GLY A 149 9.91 4.79 -27.84
N ARG A 150 10.46 3.92 -28.66
CA ARG A 150 11.21 2.74 -28.21
C ARG A 150 12.39 3.13 -27.33
N GLY A 151 12.45 2.50 -26.14
CA GLY A 151 13.47 2.81 -25.14
C GLY A 151 13.28 4.12 -24.39
N LYS A 152 12.15 4.83 -24.62
CA LYS A 152 11.75 6.07 -23.96
C LYS A 152 10.44 5.89 -23.19
N CYS A 153 9.57 5.02 -23.67
CA CYS A 153 8.24 4.78 -23.15
C CYS A 153 7.91 3.29 -23.24
N SER A 154 7.06 2.78 -22.36
CA SER A 154 6.59 1.40 -22.40
C SER A 154 5.72 1.14 -23.63
N PHE A 155 5.77 -0.10 -24.14
CA PHE A 155 4.87 -0.58 -25.17
C PHE A 155 3.49 -0.91 -24.59
N ASP A 156 3.49 -1.63 -23.49
CA ASP A 156 2.29 -2.11 -22.80
C ASP A 156 1.87 -1.10 -21.72
N PRO A 157 0.60 -0.72 -21.63
CA PRO A 157 0.10 0.18 -20.59
C PRO A 157 0.22 -0.41 -19.18
N SER A 158 0.28 -1.74 -19.02
CA SER A 158 0.45 -2.41 -17.72
C SER A 158 1.92 -2.55 -17.30
N GLN A 159 2.88 -2.38 -18.24
CA GLN A 159 4.29 -2.55 -17.95
C GLN A 159 4.82 -1.41 -17.07
N SER A 160 5.54 -1.78 -16.02
CA SER A 160 6.27 -0.82 -15.18
C SER A 160 7.42 -0.15 -15.97
N PHE A 161 7.61 1.12 -15.72
CA PHE A 161 8.66 1.93 -16.35
C PHE A 161 8.96 3.14 -15.47
N THR A 162 10.09 3.78 -15.73
CA THR A 162 10.44 5.06 -15.10
C THR A 162 11.18 5.97 -16.06
N THR A 163 11.03 7.29 -15.88
CA THR A 163 11.74 8.29 -16.66
C THR A 163 12.07 9.51 -15.83
N VAL A 164 13.21 10.12 -16.12
CA VAL A 164 13.59 11.43 -15.61
C VAL A 164 14.28 12.26 -16.70
N MET A 165 13.92 13.53 -16.82
CA MET A 165 14.57 14.49 -17.72
C MET A 165 15.66 15.24 -16.95
N VAL A 166 16.90 15.19 -17.44
CA VAL A 166 18.03 15.88 -16.83
C VAL A 166 18.74 16.69 -17.92
N ASP A 167 18.72 18.01 -17.79
CA ASP A 167 19.37 18.95 -18.69
C ASP A 167 19.03 18.70 -20.20
N GLY A 168 17.76 18.38 -20.50
CA GLY A 168 17.25 18.13 -21.85
C GLY A 168 17.53 16.72 -22.40
N GLU A 169 18.11 15.83 -21.63
CA GLU A 169 18.31 14.42 -21.96
C GLU A 169 17.33 13.55 -21.15
N LEU A 170 16.67 12.61 -21.83
CA LEU A 170 15.73 11.68 -21.20
C LEU A 170 16.44 10.41 -20.74
N TYR A 171 16.38 10.13 -19.47
CA TYR A 171 16.83 8.89 -18.85
C TYR A 171 15.63 8.00 -18.57
N SER A 172 15.65 6.75 -19.00
CA SER A 172 14.52 5.81 -18.87
C SER A 172 14.95 4.43 -18.42
N GLY A 173 14.07 3.77 -17.68
CA GLY A 173 14.09 2.33 -17.42
C GLY A 173 12.81 1.72 -17.99
N THR A 174 12.93 0.89 -19.05
CA THR A 174 11.78 0.34 -19.79
C THR A 174 12.21 -0.89 -20.60
N ALA A 175 11.31 -1.40 -21.44
CA ALA A 175 11.65 -2.41 -22.46
C ALA A 175 11.90 -1.77 -23.83
N TYR A 176 12.80 -2.36 -24.60
CA TYR A 176 13.14 -1.90 -25.95
C TYR A 176 12.33 -2.60 -27.04
N ASN A 177 11.64 -3.71 -26.73
CA ASN A 177 10.85 -4.46 -27.66
C ASN A 177 9.42 -4.68 -27.17
N PHE A 178 8.54 -5.04 -28.10
CA PHE A 178 7.11 -5.30 -27.88
C PHE A 178 6.83 -6.40 -26.83
N LEU A 179 7.66 -7.44 -26.79
CA LEU A 179 7.46 -8.57 -25.87
C LEU A 179 7.95 -8.29 -24.43
N GLY A 180 8.61 -7.15 -24.20
CA GLY A 180 9.18 -6.82 -22.90
C GLY A 180 10.47 -7.61 -22.55
N SER A 181 10.95 -8.47 -23.45
CA SER A 181 12.11 -9.35 -23.21
C SER A 181 13.48 -8.67 -23.31
N GLU A 182 13.52 -7.43 -23.76
CA GLU A 182 14.74 -6.61 -23.82
C GLU A 182 14.65 -5.41 -22.84
N PRO A 183 14.78 -5.63 -21.51
CA PRO A 183 14.78 -4.52 -20.56
C PRO A 183 16.04 -3.67 -20.74
N ILE A 184 15.89 -2.36 -20.66
CA ILE A 184 17.00 -1.42 -20.77
C ILE A 184 16.91 -0.26 -19.78
N ILE A 185 18.05 0.20 -19.32
CA ILE A 185 18.25 1.56 -18.81
C ILE A 185 18.96 2.34 -19.89
N SER A 186 18.37 3.47 -20.34
CA SER A 186 18.91 4.21 -21.46
C SER A 186 18.90 5.72 -21.25
N ARG A 187 19.77 6.42 -21.98
CA ARG A 187 19.79 7.88 -22.15
C ARG A 187 19.53 8.21 -23.61
N TYR A 188 18.49 9.00 -23.82
CA TYR A 188 18.20 9.61 -25.12
C TYR A 188 18.58 11.09 -25.09
N SER A 189 19.40 11.49 -26.07
CA SER A 189 19.72 12.88 -26.34
C SER A 189 19.42 13.19 -27.80
N PRO A 190 18.79 14.34 -28.15
CA PRO A 190 18.53 14.70 -29.54
C PRO A 190 19.77 14.83 -30.41
N SER A 191 20.92 15.10 -29.79
CA SER A 191 22.20 15.34 -30.46
C SER A 191 23.18 14.17 -30.45
N ALA A 192 22.85 13.07 -29.73
CA ALA A 192 23.74 11.93 -29.56
C ALA A 192 23.03 10.60 -29.81
N TYR A 193 23.80 9.52 -29.94
CA TYR A 193 23.25 8.18 -30.07
C TYR A 193 22.66 7.69 -28.72
N LEU A 194 21.71 6.77 -28.82
CA LEU A 194 21.11 6.10 -27.65
C LEU A 194 22.19 5.34 -26.87
N LEU A 195 22.40 5.74 -25.60
CA LEU A 195 23.26 5.01 -24.67
C LEU A 195 22.40 4.09 -23.84
N ARG A 196 22.76 2.81 -23.70
CA ARG A 196 21.92 1.82 -23.02
C ARG A 196 22.71 0.75 -22.26
N THR A 197 22.05 -0.03 -21.42
CA THR A 197 22.62 -1.22 -20.76
C THR A 197 23.02 -2.29 -21.77
N GLU A 198 23.95 -3.16 -21.39
CA GLU A 198 24.26 -4.40 -22.13
C GLU A 198 23.07 -5.35 -22.03
N TYR A 199 22.82 -6.10 -23.10
CA TYR A 199 21.78 -7.12 -23.10
C TYR A 199 22.30 -8.39 -22.39
N SER A 200 22.05 -8.50 -21.12
CA SER A 200 22.47 -9.61 -20.27
C SER A 200 21.59 -9.68 -19.02
N THR A 201 21.18 -10.88 -18.61
CA THR A 201 20.46 -11.12 -17.35
C THR A 201 21.30 -10.69 -16.12
N SER A 202 22.63 -10.68 -16.23
CA SER A 202 23.51 -10.15 -15.18
C SER A 202 23.30 -8.64 -14.96
N TRP A 203 22.99 -7.89 -16.03
CA TRP A 203 22.70 -6.46 -15.94
C TRP A 203 21.28 -6.20 -15.51
N LEU A 204 20.30 -6.76 -16.22
CA LEU A 204 18.88 -6.61 -15.93
C LEU A 204 18.17 -7.96 -16.17
N ASN A 205 17.48 -8.47 -15.17
CA ASN A 205 16.75 -9.73 -15.25
C ASN A 205 15.27 -9.52 -14.87
N GLU A 206 14.40 -9.37 -15.90
CA GLU A 206 12.97 -9.12 -15.75
C GLU A 206 12.65 -7.97 -14.76
N PRO A 207 13.23 -6.76 -14.94
CA PRO A 207 13.07 -5.67 -13.99
C PRO A 207 11.68 -5.06 -14.05
N SER A 208 11.13 -4.77 -12.87
CA SER A 208 9.97 -3.92 -12.67
C SER A 208 10.43 -2.55 -12.15
N PHE A 209 10.58 -1.58 -13.05
CA PHE A 209 11.07 -0.25 -12.69
C PHE A 209 9.97 0.56 -11.99
N VAL A 210 10.33 1.25 -10.91
CA VAL A 210 9.38 2.06 -10.14
C VAL A 210 9.75 3.54 -10.09
N PHE A 211 11.06 3.87 -10.01
CA PHE A 211 11.48 5.26 -9.84
C PHE A 211 12.88 5.51 -10.41
N ALA A 212 13.12 6.72 -10.90
CA ALA A 212 14.45 7.21 -11.25
C ALA A 212 14.57 8.71 -10.96
N ASP A 213 15.72 9.13 -10.44
CA ASP A 213 16.00 10.55 -10.22
C ASP A 213 17.49 10.85 -10.27
N VAL A 214 17.83 12.13 -10.48
CA VAL A 214 19.18 12.64 -10.48
C VAL A 214 19.56 13.15 -9.09
N ILE A 215 20.74 12.78 -8.64
CA ILE A 215 21.40 13.35 -7.47
C ILE A 215 22.53 14.26 -7.94
N LYS A 216 22.35 15.55 -7.69
CA LYS A 216 23.36 16.59 -7.93
C LYS A 216 24.04 16.90 -6.62
N GLU A 217 25.36 16.94 -6.59
CA GLU A 217 26.12 17.39 -5.45
C GLU A 217 26.59 18.83 -5.71
N GLU A 218 26.17 19.77 -4.86
CA GLU A 218 26.66 21.14 -4.92
C GLU A 218 28.15 21.18 -4.56
N ASN A 219 28.99 21.49 -5.55
CA ASN A 219 30.45 21.56 -5.41
C ASN A 219 31.12 20.25 -4.95
N PRO A 220 31.07 19.19 -5.78
CA PRO A 220 31.73 17.94 -5.45
C PRO A 220 33.25 18.19 -5.29
N THR A 221 33.80 17.85 -4.13
CA THR A 221 35.22 18.10 -3.80
C THR A 221 36.18 17.35 -4.72
N ASP A 222 35.71 16.26 -5.31
CA ASP A 222 36.45 15.42 -6.24
C ASP A 222 36.10 15.67 -7.72
N GLY A 223 35.16 16.59 -8.00
CA GLY A 223 34.70 16.93 -9.36
C GLY A 223 34.02 15.78 -10.07
N GLU A 224 33.39 14.87 -9.33
CA GLU A 224 32.54 13.84 -9.92
C GLU A 224 31.32 14.43 -10.63
N ASP A 225 30.79 13.64 -11.55
CA ASP A 225 29.61 13.97 -12.35
C ASP A 225 28.32 13.69 -11.59
N ASP A 226 27.21 14.34 -12.00
CA ASP A 226 25.86 13.99 -11.52
C ASP A 226 25.57 12.52 -11.74
N LYS A 227 24.85 11.92 -10.81
CA LYS A 227 24.54 10.49 -10.81
C LYS A 227 23.02 10.28 -10.95
N ILE A 228 22.62 9.38 -11.82
CA ILE A 228 21.21 8.98 -11.97
C ILE A 228 21.04 7.63 -11.31
N TYR A 229 20.08 7.55 -10.40
CA TYR A 229 19.74 6.33 -9.67
C TYR A 229 18.39 5.80 -10.17
N TYR A 230 18.31 4.47 -10.33
CA TYR A 230 17.13 3.73 -10.71
C TYR A 230 16.76 2.75 -9.62
N PHE A 231 15.48 2.66 -9.31
CA PHE A 231 14.93 1.70 -8.34
C PHE A 231 13.99 0.75 -9.05
N PHE A 232 14.15 -0.54 -8.79
CA PHE A 232 13.38 -1.59 -9.43
C PHE A 232 13.40 -2.88 -8.61
N THR A 233 12.47 -3.77 -8.87
CA THR A 233 12.51 -5.16 -8.44
C THR A 233 12.91 -6.00 -9.63
N GLU A 234 13.80 -6.97 -9.45
CA GLU A 234 14.16 -7.93 -10.51
C GLU A 234 14.17 -9.37 -10.00
N VAL A 235 14.10 -10.34 -10.91
CA VAL A 235 14.35 -11.74 -10.58
C VAL A 235 15.83 -11.90 -10.24
N SER A 236 16.12 -12.48 -9.09
CA SER A 236 17.49 -12.64 -8.60
C SER A 236 18.29 -13.60 -9.47
N VAL A 237 19.47 -13.17 -9.85
CA VAL A 237 20.46 -14.05 -10.50
C VAL A 237 21.36 -14.76 -9.48
N GLU A 238 21.40 -14.29 -8.23
CA GLU A 238 22.22 -14.84 -7.15
C GLU A 238 21.63 -16.10 -6.52
N TYR A 239 20.31 -16.28 -6.68
CA TYR A 239 19.53 -17.35 -6.04
C TYR A 239 18.73 -18.15 -7.07
N GLU A 240 19.33 -18.50 -8.20
CA GLU A 240 18.68 -19.26 -9.28
C GLU A 240 18.06 -20.59 -8.81
N PHE A 241 18.55 -21.17 -7.69
CA PHE A 241 18.06 -22.41 -7.10
C PHE A 241 16.73 -22.30 -6.35
N PHE A 242 16.31 -21.08 -5.99
CA PHE A 242 15.12 -20.86 -5.15
C PHE A 242 13.87 -20.45 -5.94
N GLY A 243 13.81 -20.76 -7.22
CA GLY A 243 12.73 -20.27 -8.08
C GLY A 243 12.79 -18.75 -8.20
N ASN A 244 11.89 -18.12 -8.91
CA ASN A 244 11.87 -16.70 -9.25
C ASN A 244 11.86 -15.76 -8.02
N LEU A 245 12.90 -15.82 -7.17
CA LEU A 245 13.06 -14.93 -6.02
C LEU A 245 13.24 -13.50 -6.51
N LEU A 246 12.34 -12.61 -6.10
CA LEU A 246 12.41 -11.19 -6.39
C LEU A 246 13.36 -10.48 -5.43
N ILE A 247 14.12 -9.51 -5.95
CA ILE A 247 15.03 -8.68 -5.14
C ILE A 247 14.86 -7.21 -5.55
N PRO A 248 14.65 -6.31 -4.58
CA PRO A 248 14.68 -4.87 -4.86
C PRO A 248 16.14 -4.41 -5.05
N ARG A 249 16.33 -3.57 -6.06
CA ARG A 249 17.63 -3.05 -6.50
C ARG A 249 17.64 -1.54 -6.52
N VAL A 250 18.83 -1.00 -6.31
CA VAL A 250 19.21 0.32 -6.73
C VAL A 250 20.35 0.20 -7.73
N ALA A 251 20.21 0.87 -8.89
CA ALA A 251 21.28 0.96 -9.88
C ALA A 251 21.68 2.41 -10.09
N ARG A 252 22.93 2.63 -10.54
CA ARG A 252 23.50 3.96 -10.76
C ARG A 252 24.18 4.02 -12.12
N VAL A 253 24.00 5.17 -12.81
CA VAL A 253 24.80 5.56 -13.97
C VAL A 253 25.28 7.00 -13.80
N CYS A 254 26.38 7.36 -14.47
CA CYS A 254 26.94 8.72 -14.44
C CYS A 254 26.40 9.52 -15.63
N LYS A 255 26.03 10.78 -15.42
CA LYS A 255 25.45 11.66 -16.44
C LYS A 255 26.37 11.87 -17.65
N GLY A 256 27.66 12.09 -17.40
CA GLY A 256 28.66 12.34 -18.45
C GLY A 256 29.20 11.09 -19.16
N ASP A 257 28.63 9.91 -18.88
CA ASP A 257 29.04 8.66 -19.54
C ASP A 257 28.73 8.71 -21.06
N GLN A 258 29.71 8.41 -21.88
CA GLN A 258 29.62 8.38 -23.35
C GLN A 258 29.72 6.97 -23.93
N GLY A 259 29.73 5.96 -23.04
CA GLY A 259 30.07 4.59 -23.45
C GLY A 259 31.58 4.38 -23.61
N GLY A 260 31.97 3.17 -23.99
CA GLY A 260 33.34 2.82 -24.24
C GLY A 260 33.77 2.95 -25.71
N GLN A 261 35.04 3.08 -25.96
CA GLN A 261 35.56 3.24 -27.28
C GLN A 261 35.57 1.91 -28.10
N ARG A 262 35.94 0.80 -27.48
CA ARG A 262 35.98 -0.54 -28.09
C ARG A 262 35.08 -1.51 -27.36
N THR A 263 35.29 -1.69 -26.08
CA THR A 263 34.44 -2.46 -25.18
C THR A 263 33.28 -1.54 -24.72
N LEU A 264 32.05 -2.04 -24.61
CA LEU A 264 30.86 -1.28 -24.23
C LEU A 264 30.55 -0.09 -25.14
N GLN A 265 30.75 -0.22 -26.45
CA GLN A 265 30.37 0.83 -27.42
C GLN A 265 28.87 1.09 -27.37
N LYS A 266 28.47 2.38 -27.19
CA LYS A 266 27.06 2.80 -27.02
C LYS A 266 26.36 2.11 -25.85
N LYS A 267 27.13 1.67 -24.87
CA LYS A 267 26.67 1.03 -23.63
C LYS A 267 27.23 1.75 -22.43
N TRP A 268 26.49 1.71 -21.32
CA TRP A 268 26.96 2.30 -20.07
C TRP A 268 28.29 1.69 -19.62
N THR A 269 29.24 2.54 -19.26
CA THR A 269 30.51 2.13 -18.63
C THR A 269 30.45 2.27 -17.12
N SER A 270 29.46 2.99 -16.62
CA SER A 270 29.29 3.35 -15.20
C SER A 270 28.15 2.58 -14.51
N PHE A 271 27.43 1.71 -15.24
CA PHE A 271 26.34 0.95 -14.66
C PHE A 271 26.81 -0.04 -13.60
N LEU A 272 26.31 0.11 -12.41
CA LEU A 272 26.40 -0.85 -11.31
C LEU A 272 25.04 -0.96 -10.63
N LYS A 273 24.75 -2.10 -10.00
CA LYS A 273 23.56 -2.32 -9.19
C LYS A 273 23.89 -2.96 -7.86
N ALA A 274 23.11 -2.65 -6.83
CA ALA A 274 23.23 -3.19 -5.47
C ALA A 274 21.86 -3.65 -4.96
N LYS A 275 21.87 -4.57 -4.00
CA LYS A 275 20.65 -5.02 -3.31
C LYS A 275 20.17 -3.94 -2.36
N LEU A 276 18.87 -3.64 -2.38
CA LEU A 276 18.20 -2.78 -1.41
C LEU A 276 17.49 -3.68 -0.39
N VAL A 277 17.79 -3.53 0.91
CA VAL A 277 17.24 -4.40 1.95
C VAL A 277 16.12 -3.69 2.70
N CYS A 278 14.95 -4.31 2.79
CA CYS A 278 13.88 -3.96 3.69
C CYS A 278 13.40 -5.23 4.39
N SER A 279 13.74 -5.42 5.67
CA SER A 279 13.49 -6.68 6.37
C SER A 279 13.30 -6.48 7.87
N MET A 280 12.67 -7.45 8.52
CA MET A 280 12.62 -7.62 9.98
C MET A 280 13.55 -8.79 10.34
N PRO A 281 14.81 -8.52 10.73
CA PRO A 281 15.77 -9.59 11.02
C PRO A 281 15.33 -10.53 12.15
N GLU A 282 14.61 -9.99 13.13
CA GLU A 282 14.13 -10.72 14.31
C GLU A 282 13.12 -11.82 13.94
N LEU A 283 12.38 -11.61 12.85
CA LEU A 283 11.35 -12.53 12.35
C LEU A 283 11.79 -13.28 11.09
N ASN A 284 13.03 -13.09 10.63
CA ASN A 284 13.50 -13.57 9.31
C ASN A 284 12.54 -13.22 8.16
N PHE A 285 11.85 -12.07 8.25
CA PHE A 285 10.88 -11.65 7.25
C PHE A 285 11.46 -10.55 6.35
N VAL A 286 11.26 -10.72 5.03
CA VAL A 286 11.80 -9.82 4.02
C VAL A 286 10.66 -9.23 3.17
N PHE A 287 10.69 -7.92 3.01
CA PHE A 287 9.88 -7.18 2.04
C PHE A 287 10.71 -7.01 0.77
N ASN A 288 10.45 -7.82 -0.24
CA ASN A 288 11.33 -7.97 -1.40
C ASN A 288 10.74 -7.48 -2.73
N VAL A 289 9.61 -6.77 -2.68
CA VAL A 289 9.02 -6.08 -3.83
C VAL A 289 8.91 -4.59 -3.50
N VAL A 290 9.61 -3.74 -4.23
CA VAL A 290 9.47 -2.27 -4.13
C VAL A 290 8.38 -1.81 -5.08
N HIS A 291 7.45 -0.96 -4.60
CA HIS A 291 6.34 -0.42 -5.38
C HIS A 291 6.55 1.03 -5.79
N ASP A 292 7.17 1.83 -4.92
CA ASP A 292 7.47 3.23 -5.20
C ASP A 292 8.61 3.71 -4.30
N VAL A 293 9.28 4.79 -4.74
CA VAL A 293 10.40 5.41 -4.04
C VAL A 293 10.27 6.93 -4.12
N PHE A 294 10.59 7.60 -3.04
CA PHE A 294 10.70 9.06 -2.96
C PHE A 294 12.06 9.48 -2.41
N ILE A 295 12.74 10.42 -3.06
CA ILE A 295 14.01 10.98 -2.58
C ILE A 295 13.76 12.35 -1.96
N LEU A 296 13.85 12.42 -0.65
CA LEU A 296 13.78 13.67 0.11
C LEU A 296 15.16 14.35 0.04
N LYS A 297 15.32 15.19 -0.99
CA LYS A 297 16.57 15.89 -1.27
C LYS A 297 16.87 16.95 -0.20
N ALA A 298 18.14 17.05 0.17
CA ALA A 298 18.68 18.08 1.05
C ALA A 298 19.95 18.68 0.40
N PRO A 299 20.41 19.87 0.87
CA PRO A 299 21.63 20.49 0.32
C PRO A 299 22.87 19.60 0.41
N HIS A 300 22.96 18.78 1.46
CA HIS A 300 24.04 17.83 1.63
C HIS A 300 23.58 16.39 1.41
N LEU A 301 24.42 15.61 0.75
CA LEU A 301 24.13 14.20 0.44
C LEU A 301 23.83 13.36 1.70
N ARG A 302 24.52 13.64 2.80
CA ARG A 302 24.31 12.96 4.10
C ARG A 302 22.91 13.20 4.71
N ASP A 303 22.25 14.31 4.35
CA ASP A 303 20.96 14.72 4.88
C ASP A 303 19.81 14.34 3.91
N THR A 304 20.17 13.83 2.72
CA THR A 304 19.25 13.29 1.73
C THR A 304 18.82 11.87 2.10
N VAL A 305 17.51 11.64 2.16
CA VAL A 305 16.93 10.35 2.58
C VAL A 305 16.07 9.79 1.46
N ILE A 306 16.21 8.50 1.21
CA ILE A 306 15.40 7.74 0.27
C ILE A 306 14.34 6.99 1.08
N TYR A 307 13.08 7.17 0.76
CA TYR A 307 11.95 6.41 1.31
C TYR A 307 11.41 5.47 0.23
N GLY A 308 11.13 4.23 0.59
CA GLY A 308 10.50 3.27 -0.32
C GLY A 308 9.40 2.49 0.36
N VAL A 309 8.37 2.14 -0.41
CA VAL A 309 7.28 1.27 0.02
C VAL A 309 7.45 -0.12 -0.58
N PHE A 310 7.30 -1.13 0.28
CA PHE A 310 7.64 -2.52 -0.03
C PHE A 310 6.54 -3.47 0.45
N THR A 311 6.38 -4.58 -0.29
CA THR A 311 5.62 -5.75 0.13
C THR A 311 6.47 -7.03 0.03
N SER A 312 5.94 -8.14 0.49
CA SER A 312 6.53 -9.46 0.23
C SER A 312 5.96 -10.05 -1.07
N GLN A 313 6.79 -10.72 -1.87
CA GLN A 313 6.31 -11.47 -3.04
C GLN A 313 5.35 -12.61 -2.67
N TRP A 314 5.41 -13.10 -1.44
CA TRP A 314 4.48 -14.07 -0.88
C TRP A 314 3.25 -13.33 -0.32
N GLY A 315 2.35 -12.89 -1.23
CA GLY A 315 1.25 -11.98 -0.98
C GLY A 315 0.20 -12.40 0.08
N ASN A 316 0.30 -13.61 0.62
CA ASN A 316 -0.66 -14.12 1.62
C ASN A 316 -0.47 -13.53 3.03
N VAL A 317 0.50 -12.63 3.22
CA VAL A 317 0.81 -12.08 4.55
C VAL A 317 0.16 -10.72 4.79
N GLY A 318 -0.30 -10.03 3.73
CA GLY A 318 -0.99 -8.74 3.83
C GLY A 318 -0.17 -7.65 4.54
N LEU A 319 1.17 -7.71 4.48
CA LEU A 319 2.04 -6.74 5.13
C LEU A 319 2.69 -5.79 4.11
N SER A 320 2.64 -4.50 4.40
CA SER A 320 3.43 -3.47 3.73
C SER A 320 4.39 -2.79 4.69
N ALA A 321 5.53 -2.35 4.16
CA ALA A 321 6.55 -1.66 4.92
C ALA A 321 7.03 -0.39 4.23
N VAL A 322 7.40 0.61 5.03
CA VAL A 322 8.18 1.77 4.59
C VAL A 322 9.60 1.64 5.13
N CYS A 323 10.58 1.56 4.24
CA CYS A 323 11.99 1.60 4.60
C CYS A 323 12.63 2.93 4.18
N ALA A 324 13.57 3.43 4.99
CA ALA A 324 14.30 4.66 4.72
C ALA A 324 15.80 4.38 4.64
N TYR A 325 16.50 5.04 3.70
CA TYR A 325 17.93 4.84 3.46
C TYR A 325 18.65 6.17 3.36
N ASN A 326 19.88 6.25 3.92
CA ASN A 326 20.74 7.41 3.73
C ASN A 326 21.36 7.38 2.33
N MET A 327 21.28 8.48 1.60
CA MET A 327 21.90 8.60 0.28
C MET A 327 23.42 8.44 0.34
N SER A 328 24.06 8.89 1.42
CA SER A 328 25.49 8.70 1.67
C SER A 328 25.88 7.22 1.81
N ALA A 329 25.01 6.39 2.42
CA ALA A 329 25.24 4.94 2.51
C ALA A 329 25.12 4.27 1.14
N VAL A 330 24.18 4.73 0.31
CA VAL A 330 24.08 4.27 -1.09
C VAL A 330 25.35 4.61 -1.84
N ASP A 331 25.80 5.87 -1.78
CA ASP A 331 27.03 6.29 -2.46
C ASP A 331 28.27 5.52 -1.96
N GLU A 332 28.35 5.21 -0.67
CA GLU A 332 29.44 4.39 -0.12
C GLU A 332 29.48 2.98 -0.72
N VAL A 333 28.32 2.31 -0.85
CA VAL A 333 28.22 1.00 -1.50
C VAL A 333 28.72 1.06 -2.94
N PHE A 334 28.36 2.06 -3.72
CA PHE A 334 28.81 2.22 -5.10
C PHE A 334 30.28 2.61 -5.22
N SER A 335 30.80 3.40 -4.30
CA SER A 335 32.19 3.89 -4.32
C SER A 335 33.18 2.89 -3.76
N LYS A 336 32.81 2.06 -2.76
CA LYS A 336 33.73 1.16 -2.03
C LYS A 336 33.28 -0.31 -2.06
N GLY A 337 32.04 -0.62 -2.38
CA GLY A 337 31.47 -1.97 -2.33
C GLY A 337 32.22 -2.98 -3.19
N LYS A 338 32.16 -4.23 -2.79
CA LYS A 338 32.82 -5.35 -3.46
C LYS A 338 31.97 -5.87 -4.59
N TYR A 339 32.61 -6.45 -5.59
CA TYR A 339 31.93 -6.98 -6.77
C TYR A 339 31.57 -8.45 -6.58
N MET A 340 30.53 -8.89 -7.27
CA MET A 340 30.17 -10.29 -7.43
C MET A 340 30.59 -10.82 -8.81
N GLN A 341 30.81 -12.11 -8.90
CA GLN A 341 31.13 -12.82 -10.13
C GLN A 341 30.34 -14.11 -10.26
N LYS A 342 30.12 -14.56 -11.50
CA LYS A 342 29.62 -15.90 -11.78
C LYS A 342 30.68 -16.92 -11.50
N ALA A 343 30.34 -17.98 -10.75
CA ALA A 343 31.17 -19.17 -10.55
C ALA A 343 30.41 -20.39 -11.05
N THR A 344 31.05 -21.23 -11.81
CA THR A 344 30.49 -22.52 -12.27
C THR A 344 30.59 -23.50 -11.11
N VAL A 345 29.47 -24.02 -10.63
CA VAL A 345 29.42 -25.12 -9.68
C VAL A 345 28.87 -26.34 -10.42
N GLU A 346 29.66 -27.41 -10.46
CA GLU A 346 29.39 -28.69 -11.13
C GLU A 346 28.27 -28.76 -12.17
N GLN A 347 28.67 -29.07 -13.39
CA GLN A 347 27.99 -29.53 -14.61
C GLN A 347 26.82 -28.70 -15.21
N SER A 348 26.15 -27.75 -14.53
CA SER A 348 25.17 -26.88 -15.21
C SER A 348 24.67 -25.65 -14.39
N HIS A 349 25.08 -25.49 -13.14
CA HIS A 349 24.56 -24.41 -12.30
C HIS A 349 25.56 -23.28 -12.10
N THR A 350 25.13 -22.05 -12.39
CA THR A 350 25.93 -20.84 -12.09
C THR A 350 25.52 -20.29 -10.73
N LYS A 351 26.50 -20.07 -9.86
CA LYS A 351 26.34 -19.39 -8.58
C LYS A 351 27.07 -18.05 -8.63
N TRP A 352 26.46 -17.03 -8.07
CA TRP A 352 27.12 -15.75 -7.86
C TRP A 352 27.87 -15.78 -6.53
N VAL A 353 29.15 -15.40 -6.58
CA VAL A 353 30.04 -15.35 -5.41
C VAL A 353 30.79 -14.04 -5.40
N ARG A 354 31.32 -13.68 -4.23
CA ARG A 354 32.22 -12.54 -4.09
C ARG A 354 33.42 -12.65 -5.01
N TYR A 355 33.76 -11.57 -5.71
CA TYR A 355 35.03 -11.45 -6.43
C TYR A 355 36.17 -11.15 -5.44
N ASN A 356 37.13 -12.08 -5.32
CA ASN A 356 38.27 -11.97 -4.41
C ASN A 356 39.56 -11.52 -5.09
N GLY A 357 39.52 -11.23 -6.40
CA GLY A 357 40.66 -10.72 -7.16
C GLY A 357 40.86 -9.22 -7.00
N ASN A 358 41.96 -8.73 -7.57
CA ASN A 358 42.24 -7.29 -7.63
C ASN A 358 41.42 -6.65 -8.75
N SER A 359 40.58 -5.68 -8.41
CA SER A 359 39.84 -4.88 -9.38
C SER A 359 40.83 -3.96 -10.14
N PRO A 360 40.60 -3.73 -11.46
CA PRO A 360 41.45 -2.82 -12.22
C PRO A 360 41.30 -1.37 -11.72
N SER A 361 42.32 -0.56 -12.05
CA SER A 361 42.33 0.88 -11.84
C SER A 361 42.16 1.59 -13.21
N PRO A 362 41.36 2.65 -13.31
CA PRO A 362 40.46 3.22 -12.27
C PRO A 362 39.34 2.24 -11.87
N ARG A 363 38.69 2.49 -10.70
CA ARG A 363 37.62 1.64 -10.18
C ARG A 363 36.56 1.41 -11.26
N PRO A 364 36.22 0.13 -11.58
CA PRO A 364 35.19 -0.15 -12.56
C PRO A 364 33.80 0.44 -12.16
N GLY A 365 33.11 1.06 -13.11
CA GLY A 365 31.81 1.68 -12.90
C GLY A 365 31.83 3.00 -12.13
N ALA A 366 33.00 3.56 -11.79
CA ALA A 366 33.13 4.88 -11.19
C ALA A 366 32.86 6.00 -12.21
N CYS A 367 32.29 7.13 -11.74
CA CYS A 367 32.19 8.35 -12.54
C CYS A 367 33.55 9.00 -12.73
N ILE A 368 33.72 9.74 -13.83
CA ILE A 368 34.94 10.47 -14.13
C ILE A 368 35.12 11.59 -13.12
N ASN A 369 36.25 11.59 -12.40
CA ASN A 369 36.60 12.57 -11.38
C ASN A 369 37.91 13.29 -11.64
N ASN A 370 38.30 14.26 -10.81
CA ASN A 370 39.51 15.06 -10.96
C ASN A 370 40.77 14.20 -10.93
N ARG A 371 40.81 13.14 -10.12
CA ARG A 371 41.92 12.21 -10.05
C ARG A 371 42.14 11.47 -11.38
N MET A 372 41.06 11.03 -12.03
CA MET A 372 41.10 10.39 -13.35
C MET A 372 41.53 11.38 -14.43
N ARG A 373 41.03 12.63 -14.37
CA ARG A 373 41.42 13.70 -15.32
C ARG A 373 42.92 14.00 -15.23
N GLN A 374 43.51 13.98 -14.04
CA GLN A 374 44.96 14.09 -13.83
C GLN A 374 45.77 12.93 -14.47
N GLN A 375 45.13 11.78 -14.66
CA GLN A 375 45.69 10.61 -15.34
C GLN A 375 45.36 10.59 -16.84
N ASN A 376 44.94 11.70 -17.43
CA ASN A 376 44.51 11.86 -18.82
C ASN A 376 43.25 11.08 -19.18
N ILE A 377 42.44 10.63 -18.21
CA ILE A 377 41.13 10.01 -18.42
C ILE A 377 40.07 11.11 -18.23
N THR A 378 39.78 11.83 -19.32
CA THR A 378 38.88 12.99 -19.29
C THR A 378 37.44 12.64 -19.62
N SER A 379 37.18 11.44 -20.19
CA SER A 379 35.85 10.93 -20.51
C SER A 379 35.85 9.40 -20.38
N SER A 380 34.66 8.79 -20.43
CA SER A 380 34.48 7.33 -20.41
C SER A 380 35.13 6.64 -21.62
N LEU A 381 35.28 7.35 -22.75
CA LEU A 381 35.95 6.85 -23.95
C LEU A 381 37.45 6.58 -23.73
N HIS A 382 38.05 7.20 -22.73
CA HIS A 382 39.47 7.02 -22.39
C HIS A 382 39.71 5.94 -21.31
N LEU A 383 38.64 5.30 -20.82
CA LEU A 383 38.75 4.22 -19.84
C LEU A 383 39.49 3.01 -20.47
N PRO A 384 40.38 2.35 -19.74
CA PRO A 384 41.09 1.17 -20.22
C PRO A 384 40.10 0.01 -20.53
N ASP A 385 40.32 -0.70 -21.64
CA ASP A 385 39.47 -1.85 -22.04
C ASP A 385 39.36 -2.90 -20.91
N LYS A 386 40.43 -3.09 -20.13
CA LYS A 386 40.42 -4.00 -18.97
C LYS A 386 39.40 -3.57 -17.91
N THR A 387 39.27 -2.28 -17.65
CA THR A 387 38.29 -1.71 -16.70
C THR A 387 36.88 -1.88 -17.26
N LEU A 388 36.65 -1.63 -18.55
CA LEU A 388 35.38 -1.78 -19.22
C LEU A 388 34.94 -3.24 -19.30
N GLN A 389 35.85 -4.17 -19.62
CA GLN A 389 35.53 -5.60 -19.61
C GLN A 389 35.13 -6.06 -18.20
N PHE A 390 35.82 -5.56 -17.18
CA PHE A 390 35.47 -5.88 -15.80
C PHE A 390 34.05 -5.42 -15.44
N VAL A 391 33.63 -4.20 -15.80
CA VAL A 391 32.25 -3.72 -15.58
C VAL A 391 31.24 -4.60 -16.32
N LYS A 392 31.55 -4.97 -17.56
CA LYS A 392 30.68 -5.83 -18.36
C LYS A 392 30.37 -7.16 -17.66
N ASP A 393 31.39 -7.75 -17.02
CA ASP A 393 31.30 -9.07 -16.38
C ASP A 393 30.83 -9.00 -14.91
N HIS A 394 30.98 -7.85 -14.23
CA HIS A 394 30.73 -7.67 -12.80
C HIS A 394 29.85 -6.45 -12.48
N PRO A 395 28.60 -6.36 -13.01
CA PRO A 395 27.74 -5.21 -12.78
C PRO A 395 27.08 -5.20 -11.40
N LEU A 396 27.13 -6.32 -10.67
CA LEU A 396 26.48 -6.52 -9.38
C LEU A 396 27.48 -6.35 -8.23
N LEU A 397 27.08 -5.53 -7.25
CA LEU A 397 27.79 -5.34 -5.98
C LEU A 397 27.30 -6.34 -4.93
N GLU A 398 28.23 -6.83 -4.09
CA GLU A 398 27.93 -7.74 -2.98
C GLU A 398 27.28 -7.00 -1.80
N ASP A 399 27.87 -5.83 -1.45
CA ASP A 399 27.44 -5.08 -0.29
C ASP A 399 26.01 -4.53 -0.50
N PRO A 400 25.05 -4.86 0.39
CA PRO A 400 23.70 -4.36 0.29
C PRO A 400 23.59 -2.95 0.84
N VAL A 401 22.59 -2.21 0.38
CA VAL A 401 22.14 -0.97 1.00
C VAL A 401 21.17 -1.32 2.12
N LEU A 402 21.54 -1.01 3.36
CA LEU A 402 20.74 -1.29 4.55
C LEU A 402 19.86 -0.09 4.93
N PRO A 403 18.64 -0.33 5.45
CA PRO A 403 17.79 0.75 5.91
C PRO A 403 18.33 1.38 7.19
N ILE A 404 17.97 2.63 7.44
CA ILE A 404 18.32 3.37 8.66
C ILE A 404 17.75 2.62 9.86
N GLY A 405 18.62 2.23 10.80
CA GLY A 405 18.26 1.44 11.97
C GLY A 405 18.10 -0.07 11.70
N ASN A 406 18.52 -0.54 10.52
CA ASN A 406 18.45 -1.94 10.08
C ASN A 406 17.04 -2.58 10.15
N ARG A 407 15.99 -1.77 10.10
CA ARG A 407 14.59 -2.21 10.16
C ARG A 407 13.69 -1.26 9.39
N PRO A 408 12.46 -1.67 9.00
CA PRO A 408 11.45 -0.78 8.47
C PRO A 408 11.12 0.35 9.46
N ARG A 409 10.77 1.52 8.93
CA ARG A 409 10.26 2.65 9.71
C ARG A 409 8.80 2.44 10.10
N LEU A 410 8.01 1.87 9.20
CA LEU A 410 6.58 1.65 9.36
C LEU A 410 6.25 0.27 8.79
N ILE A 411 5.39 -0.46 9.48
CA ILE A 411 4.80 -1.72 9.01
C ILE A 411 3.29 -1.62 9.24
N THR A 412 2.52 -1.99 8.22
CA THR A 412 1.06 -2.05 8.27
C THR A 412 0.57 -3.43 7.88
N LYS A 413 -0.57 -3.83 8.42
CA LYS A 413 -1.23 -5.10 8.12
C LYS A 413 -2.50 -4.84 7.30
N ASP A 414 -2.81 -5.77 6.39
CA ASP A 414 -4.01 -5.75 5.54
C ASP A 414 -4.13 -4.49 4.65
N VAL A 415 -2.98 -3.87 4.33
CA VAL A 415 -2.86 -2.67 3.49
C VAL A 415 -1.73 -2.86 2.50
N ASN A 416 -1.96 -2.58 1.21
CA ASN A 416 -0.95 -2.60 0.18
C ASN A 416 -0.60 -1.17 -0.26
N TYR A 417 0.60 -0.71 0.09
CA TYR A 417 1.09 0.60 -0.36
C TYR A 417 1.51 0.57 -1.82
N THR A 418 1.01 1.54 -2.59
CA THR A 418 1.31 1.71 -4.02
C THR A 418 2.19 2.92 -4.31
N GLN A 419 2.10 3.96 -3.49
CA GLN A 419 2.80 5.23 -3.69
C GLN A 419 3.33 5.81 -2.38
N VAL A 420 4.40 6.62 -2.46
CA VAL A 420 4.95 7.34 -1.30
C VAL A 420 5.46 8.72 -1.69
N VAL A 421 5.11 9.73 -0.89
CA VAL A 421 5.74 11.06 -0.93
C VAL A 421 6.05 11.53 0.48
N VAL A 422 7.11 12.32 0.65
CA VAL A 422 7.58 12.75 1.97
C VAL A 422 7.85 14.25 1.98
N GLU A 423 7.41 14.94 3.03
CA GLU A 423 7.70 16.34 3.26
C GLU A 423 8.48 16.55 4.57
N ARG A 424 9.49 17.41 4.52
CA ARG A 424 10.22 17.85 5.70
C ARG A 424 9.58 19.10 6.28
N VAL A 425 8.94 18.96 7.44
CA VAL A 425 8.13 20.00 8.09
C VAL A 425 8.85 20.53 9.32
N ARG A 426 8.82 21.85 9.50
CA ARG A 426 9.32 22.50 10.72
C ARG A 426 8.18 22.76 11.70
N ALA A 427 8.30 22.19 12.89
CA ALA A 427 7.34 22.35 13.98
C ALA A 427 7.55 23.67 14.74
N LEU A 428 6.60 24.01 15.65
CA LEU A 428 6.67 25.26 16.45
C LEU A 428 7.87 25.29 17.40
N ASP A 429 8.32 24.15 17.91
CA ASP A 429 9.50 24.05 18.76
C ASP A 429 10.84 24.18 18.00
N GLY A 430 10.75 24.34 16.67
CA GLY A 430 11.87 24.46 15.76
C GLY A 430 12.46 23.13 15.29
N SER A 431 11.96 22.00 15.80
CA SER A 431 12.34 20.66 15.30
C SER A 431 11.91 20.45 13.86
N THR A 432 12.67 19.65 13.14
CA THR A 432 12.37 19.30 11.74
C THR A 432 12.02 17.84 11.67
N LEU A 433 10.87 17.53 11.07
CA LEU A 433 10.28 16.20 11.02
C LEU A 433 9.96 15.80 9.60
N ASP A 434 10.16 14.54 9.28
CA ASP A 434 9.74 13.98 8.00
C ASP A 434 8.31 13.41 8.17
N VAL A 435 7.39 13.93 7.35
CA VAL A 435 5.99 13.46 7.25
C VAL A 435 5.86 12.61 6.01
N ILE A 436 5.42 11.38 6.19
CA ILE A 436 5.31 10.37 5.15
C ILE A 436 3.83 10.23 4.78
N PHE A 437 3.53 10.38 3.49
CA PHE A 437 2.22 10.10 2.92
C PHE A 437 2.33 8.87 2.02
N THR A 438 1.51 7.85 2.30
CA THR A 438 1.48 6.60 1.52
C THR A 438 0.10 6.36 0.95
N GLY A 439 0.02 6.15 -0.36
CA GLY A 439 -1.20 5.76 -1.07
C GLY A 439 -1.35 4.25 -1.11
N THR A 440 -2.59 3.76 -1.12
CA THR A 440 -2.93 2.34 -1.11
C THR A 440 -3.59 1.87 -2.40
N ASP A 441 -3.71 0.57 -2.57
CA ASP A 441 -4.45 -0.09 -3.65
C ASP A 441 -5.99 0.02 -3.51
N THR A 442 -6.47 0.48 -2.36
CA THR A 442 -7.90 0.70 -2.06
C THR A 442 -8.32 2.17 -2.07
N GLY A 443 -7.43 3.07 -2.49
CA GLY A 443 -7.73 4.51 -2.59
C GLY A 443 -7.65 5.27 -1.28
N VAL A 444 -7.00 4.69 -0.29
CA VAL A 444 -6.75 5.29 1.02
C VAL A 444 -5.37 5.93 1.07
N LEU A 445 -5.25 7.04 1.75
CA LEU A 445 -4.00 7.72 2.05
C LEU A 445 -3.70 7.63 3.54
N HIS A 446 -2.51 7.15 3.91
CA HIS A 446 -2.02 7.21 5.28
C HIS A 446 -1.02 8.35 5.45
N LYS A 447 -1.16 9.11 6.52
CA LYS A 447 -0.22 10.15 6.94
C LYS A 447 0.49 9.73 8.21
N SER A 448 1.80 9.71 8.17
CA SER A 448 2.65 9.31 9.29
C SER A 448 3.75 10.32 9.55
N VAL A 449 4.21 10.45 10.78
CA VAL A 449 5.30 11.35 11.16
C VAL A 449 6.40 10.58 11.88
N VAL A 450 7.66 10.89 11.57
CA VAL A 450 8.83 10.31 12.22
C VAL A 450 9.18 11.12 13.46
N LEU A 451 9.04 10.52 14.64
CA LEU A 451 9.25 11.14 15.94
C LEU A 451 10.29 10.35 16.74
N GLY A 452 11.49 10.94 16.94
CA GLY A 452 12.52 10.31 17.77
C GLY A 452 12.99 8.92 17.29
N GLY A 453 12.80 8.61 16.00
CA GLY A 453 13.14 7.30 15.43
C GLY A 453 11.98 6.30 15.34
N GLU A 454 10.86 6.59 15.98
CA GLU A 454 9.59 5.87 15.85
C GLU A 454 8.66 6.57 14.86
N VAL A 455 7.70 5.85 14.30
CA VAL A 455 6.70 6.42 13.41
C VAL A 455 5.34 6.39 14.08
N HIS A 456 4.70 7.57 14.13
CA HIS A 456 3.33 7.74 14.57
C HIS A 456 2.44 7.93 13.34
N MET A 457 1.43 7.09 13.17
CA MET A 457 0.43 7.23 12.11
C MET A 457 -0.65 8.21 12.58
N VAL A 458 -0.67 9.39 11.99
CA VAL A 458 -1.54 10.51 12.38
C VAL A 458 -2.97 10.23 11.95
N GLU A 459 -3.14 9.95 10.67
CA GLU A 459 -4.48 9.81 10.08
C GLU A 459 -4.48 8.91 8.83
N GLU A 460 -5.63 8.32 8.63
CA GLU A 460 -6.04 7.59 7.44
C GLU A 460 -7.15 8.37 6.74
N ILE A 461 -7.05 8.53 5.42
CA ILE A 461 -7.96 9.37 4.64
C ILE A 461 -8.47 8.57 3.46
N GLN A 462 -9.77 8.32 3.36
CA GLN A 462 -10.38 7.75 2.17
C GLN A 462 -10.40 8.80 1.06
N MET A 463 -9.37 8.79 0.20
CA MET A 463 -9.19 9.76 -0.89
C MET A 463 -10.15 9.51 -2.05
N LEU A 464 -10.30 8.26 -2.46
CA LEU A 464 -11.10 7.87 -3.62
C LEU A 464 -12.45 7.31 -3.15
N LYS A 465 -13.52 7.66 -3.85
CA LYS A 465 -14.90 7.15 -3.55
C LYS A 465 -15.03 5.66 -3.79
N ASN A 466 -14.37 5.18 -4.85
CA ASN A 466 -14.33 3.78 -5.20
C ASN A 466 -13.07 3.14 -4.61
N SER A 467 -13.15 1.88 -4.26
CA SER A 467 -11.98 1.10 -3.86
C SER A 467 -11.13 0.79 -5.09
N GLU A 468 -10.28 1.73 -5.48
CA GLU A 468 -9.36 1.64 -6.62
C GLU A 468 -7.96 2.14 -6.23
N PRO A 469 -6.89 1.66 -6.90
CA PRO A 469 -5.53 2.03 -6.55
C PRO A 469 -5.22 3.52 -6.76
N ILE A 470 -4.50 4.13 -5.82
CA ILE A 470 -3.76 5.36 -6.06
C ILE A 470 -2.55 5.00 -6.94
N LYS A 471 -2.61 5.40 -8.23
CA LYS A 471 -1.59 5.06 -9.23
C LYS A 471 -0.44 6.06 -9.33
N ASN A 472 -0.69 7.26 -8.85
CA ASN A 472 0.31 8.32 -8.78
C ASN A 472 -0.04 9.26 -7.63
N LEU A 473 0.97 9.68 -6.87
CA LEU A 473 0.81 10.60 -5.76
C LEU A 473 1.86 11.71 -5.87
N VAL A 474 1.42 12.95 -5.87
CA VAL A 474 2.30 14.12 -5.98
C VAL A 474 2.01 15.10 -4.85
N LEU A 475 3.05 15.66 -4.27
CA LEU A 475 2.98 16.64 -3.19
C LEU A 475 3.45 18.02 -3.66
N SER A 476 2.67 19.03 -3.35
CA SER A 476 3.06 20.44 -3.49
C SER A 476 3.20 21.09 -2.13
N SER A 477 4.43 21.33 -1.72
CA SER A 477 4.69 22.10 -0.48
C SER A 477 4.25 23.56 -0.60
N GLU A 478 4.24 24.12 -1.81
CA GLU A 478 3.80 25.51 -2.07
C GLU A 478 2.31 25.69 -1.79
N THR A 479 1.46 24.78 -2.30
CA THR A 479 0.00 24.83 -2.10
C THR A 479 -0.44 24.02 -0.90
N GLN A 480 0.49 23.34 -0.22
CA GLN A 480 0.22 22.39 0.86
C GLN A 480 -0.88 21.39 0.49
N SER A 481 -0.74 20.81 -0.69
CA SER A 481 -1.72 19.91 -1.29
C SER A 481 -1.06 18.63 -1.80
N LEU A 482 -1.82 17.55 -1.69
CA LEU A 482 -1.54 16.25 -2.30
C LEU A 482 -2.47 16.05 -3.47
N TYR A 483 -1.96 15.43 -4.54
CA TYR A 483 -2.74 15.08 -5.73
C TYR A 483 -2.61 13.59 -5.96
N ALA A 484 -3.72 12.88 -5.91
CA ALA A 484 -3.79 11.46 -6.16
C ALA A 484 -4.44 11.19 -7.52
N GLY A 485 -3.75 10.46 -8.38
CA GLY A 485 -4.26 10.02 -9.67
C GLY A 485 -4.71 8.56 -9.61
N SER A 486 -5.86 8.25 -10.20
CA SER A 486 -6.47 6.92 -10.25
C SER A 486 -6.97 6.57 -11.64
N ASP A 487 -7.71 5.48 -11.78
CA ASP A 487 -8.40 5.17 -13.04
C ASP A 487 -9.57 6.11 -13.32
N SER A 488 -10.28 6.53 -12.30
CA SER A 488 -11.52 7.32 -12.44
C SER A 488 -11.28 8.83 -12.47
N GLY A 489 -10.16 9.35 -11.94
CA GLY A 489 -9.92 10.79 -11.87
C GLY A 489 -8.69 11.21 -11.05
N ILE A 490 -8.68 12.49 -10.73
CA ILE A 490 -7.70 13.15 -9.86
C ILE A 490 -8.43 13.65 -8.62
N VAL A 491 -7.84 13.43 -7.45
CA VAL A 491 -8.31 14.00 -6.18
C VAL A 491 -7.21 14.85 -5.57
N GLN A 492 -7.54 16.08 -5.22
CA GLN A 492 -6.70 16.98 -4.45
C GLN A 492 -7.15 17.01 -2.99
N SER A 493 -6.21 16.84 -2.08
CA SER A 493 -6.38 16.91 -0.63
C SER A 493 -5.41 17.91 -0.03
N PRO A 494 -5.78 18.65 1.01
CA PRO A 494 -4.80 19.38 1.81
C PRO A 494 -3.86 18.40 2.54
N THR A 495 -2.65 18.86 2.89
CA THR A 495 -1.68 18.06 3.67
C THR A 495 -2.11 17.83 5.11
N ALA A 496 -3.07 18.59 5.64
CA ALA A 496 -3.57 18.44 7.00
C ALA A 496 -5.01 18.95 7.14
N PHE A 497 -5.79 18.29 7.99
CA PHE A 497 -7.17 18.61 8.34
C PHE A 497 -7.30 19.15 9.76
N CYS A 498 -6.48 20.13 10.14
CA CYS A 498 -6.42 20.66 11.51
C CYS A 498 -7.81 21.09 12.04
N GLY A 499 -8.63 21.75 11.21
CA GLY A 499 -9.97 22.19 11.58
C GLY A 499 -10.94 21.07 11.98
N SER A 500 -10.64 19.84 11.62
CA SER A 500 -11.45 18.67 12.00
C SER A 500 -11.20 18.17 13.42
N TYR A 501 -10.19 18.68 14.12
CA TYR A 501 -9.93 18.42 15.53
C TYR A 501 -10.62 19.48 16.40
N HIS A 502 -11.77 19.13 16.97
CA HIS A 502 -12.64 20.09 17.65
C HIS A 502 -12.25 20.40 19.09
N SER A 503 -11.22 19.79 19.64
CA SER A 503 -10.74 20.06 20.98
C SER A 503 -9.22 20.18 21.04
N CYS A 504 -8.74 20.89 22.05
CA CYS A 504 -7.31 21.00 22.29
C CYS A 504 -6.65 19.63 22.46
N ALA A 505 -7.23 18.76 23.25
CA ALA A 505 -6.69 17.41 23.47
C ALA A 505 -6.57 16.61 22.15
N ASP A 506 -7.62 16.63 21.29
CA ASP A 506 -7.55 15.93 20.00
C ASP A 506 -6.49 16.52 19.06
N CYS A 507 -6.38 17.85 19.02
CA CYS A 507 -5.38 18.58 18.24
C CYS A 507 -3.95 18.21 18.70
N ILE A 508 -3.70 18.11 20.00
CA ILE A 508 -2.38 17.77 20.56
C ILE A 508 -2.08 16.26 20.43
N LEU A 509 -3.07 15.42 20.73
CA LEU A 509 -2.90 13.96 20.65
C LEU A 509 -2.75 13.45 19.21
N ALA A 510 -3.22 14.18 18.21
CA ALA A 510 -2.96 13.90 16.80
C ALA A 510 -1.45 13.92 16.48
N ARG A 511 -0.65 14.71 17.21
CA ARG A 511 0.81 14.85 17.03
C ARG A 511 1.18 15.27 15.59
N ASP A 512 0.25 15.95 14.91
CA ASP A 512 0.43 16.42 13.54
C ASP A 512 1.31 17.67 13.52
N PRO A 513 2.49 17.66 12.86
CA PRO A 513 3.39 18.80 12.85
C PRO A 513 2.86 20.03 12.09
N TYR A 514 1.84 19.86 11.24
CA TYR A 514 1.19 20.98 10.55
C TYR A 514 0.20 21.73 11.44
N CYS A 515 -0.27 21.12 12.55
CA CYS A 515 -1.40 21.60 13.34
C CYS A 515 -0.97 22.10 14.72
N ALA A 516 -1.66 23.13 15.22
CA ALA A 516 -1.52 23.61 16.58
C ALA A 516 -2.85 24.16 17.11
N TRP A 517 -3.05 24.12 18.42
CA TRP A 517 -4.22 24.66 19.06
C TRP A 517 -4.10 26.16 19.31
N GLU A 518 -5.09 26.92 18.89
CA GLU A 518 -5.21 28.35 19.18
C GLU A 518 -6.18 28.58 20.33
N PRO A 519 -5.69 28.95 21.55
CA PRO A 519 -6.56 29.12 22.73
C PRO A 519 -7.59 30.22 22.63
N GLN A 520 -7.33 31.29 21.85
CA GLN A 520 -8.21 32.46 21.74
C GLN A 520 -9.47 32.13 20.95
N THR A 521 -9.34 31.43 19.87
CA THR A 521 -10.47 31.01 19.00
C THR A 521 -11.03 29.63 19.36
N ALA A 522 -10.36 28.92 20.30
CA ALA A 522 -10.64 27.54 20.67
C ALA A 522 -10.74 26.62 19.45
N ARG A 523 -9.76 26.71 18.54
CA ARG A 523 -9.68 25.91 17.31
C ARG A 523 -8.31 25.31 17.10
N CYS A 524 -8.27 24.16 16.45
CA CYS A 524 -7.04 23.62 15.89
C CYS A 524 -6.82 24.26 14.51
N VAL A 525 -5.65 24.86 14.31
CA VAL A 525 -5.33 25.65 13.11
C VAL A 525 -4.06 25.14 12.43
N LYS A 526 -3.93 25.35 11.12
CA LYS A 526 -2.67 25.14 10.42
C LYS A 526 -1.65 26.22 10.84
N ILE A 527 -0.44 25.79 11.14
CA ILE A 527 0.65 26.68 11.54
C ILE A 527 1.01 27.63 10.39
N SER A 528 1.02 27.13 9.14
CA SER A 528 1.30 27.92 7.94
C SER A 528 0.34 29.09 7.71
N ASP A 529 -0.92 28.92 8.08
CA ASP A 529 -1.98 29.90 7.84
C ASP A 529 -2.02 30.99 8.94
N THR A 530 -1.23 30.76 10.02
CA THR A 530 -1.20 31.66 11.18
C THR A 530 -0.14 32.74 11.00
N PRO A 531 -0.48 34.04 11.13
CA PRO A 531 0.47 35.14 11.07
C PRO A 531 1.62 34.97 12.09
N SER A 532 2.84 35.29 11.71
CA SER A 532 4.05 35.07 12.53
C SER A 532 4.00 35.66 13.92
N GLN A 533 3.29 36.79 14.11
CA GLN A 533 3.05 37.43 15.41
C GLN A 533 2.18 36.61 16.37
N HIS A 534 1.34 35.68 15.85
CA HIS A 534 0.43 34.85 16.62
C HIS A 534 1.01 33.46 16.91
N LEU A 535 2.09 33.01 16.21
CA LEU A 535 2.69 31.68 16.39
C LEU A 535 3.07 31.41 17.87
N ARG A 536 3.53 32.43 18.61
CA ARG A 536 3.92 32.28 20.04
C ARG A 536 2.76 31.95 20.98
N ARG A 537 1.51 32.09 20.52
CA ARG A 537 0.30 31.82 21.31
C ARG A 537 -0.25 30.43 21.05
N LEU A 538 0.23 29.77 20.00
CA LEU A 538 -0.22 28.42 19.63
C LEU A 538 0.37 27.37 20.58
N ILE A 539 -0.41 26.35 20.85
CA ILE A 539 -0.01 25.19 21.64
C ILE A 539 0.19 23.99 20.70
N GLN A 540 1.38 23.43 20.71
CA GLN A 540 1.71 22.19 20.03
C GLN A 540 2.51 21.28 20.98
N SER A 541 2.32 19.98 20.88
CA SER A 541 3.14 18.99 21.56
C SER A 541 3.31 17.74 20.69
N LEU A 542 4.50 17.58 20.13
CA LEU A 542 4.80 16.41 19.30
C LEU A 542 4.97 15.13 20.11
N SER A 543 5.21 15.25 21.43
CA SER A 543 5.16 14.11 22.35
C SER A 543 3.71 13.68 22.67
N GLY A 544 2.71 14.48 22.30
CA GLY A 544 1.30 14.22 22.62
C GLY A 544 0.89 14.58 24.06
N ASP A 545 1.63 15.49 24.71
CA ASP A 545 1.31 15.93 26.08
C ASP A 545 0.11 16.87 26.09
N ALA A 546 -1.08 16.30 26.28
CA ALA A 546 -2.34 17.04 26.36
C ALA A 546 -2.53 17.82 27.66
N ASP A 547 -1.67 17.67 28.67
CA ASP A 547 -1.72 18.52 29.87
C ASP A 547 -1.34 19.97 29.56
N LYS A 548 -0.72 20.23 28.41
CA LYS A 548 -0.49 21.59 27.89
C LYS A 548 -1.77 22.33 27.50
N CYS A 549 -2.87 21.59 27.33
CA CYS A 549 -4.17 22.18 27.02
C CYS A 549 -4.73 22.95 28.22
N PRO A 550 -5.50 24.04 27.99
CA PRO A 550 -6.33 24.64 29.01
C PRO A 550 -7.25 23.59 29.63
N LYS A 551 -7.43 23.61 30.93
CA LYS A 551 -8.36 22.71 31.61
C LYS A 551 -9.74 22.87 31.00
N ALA A 552 -10.28 21.77 30.44
CA ALA A 552 -11.64 21.78 29.91
C ALA A 552 -12.65 22.10 31.02
N PRO A 553 -13.64 22.94 30.76
CA PRO A 553 -14.71 23.16 31.73
C PRO A 553 -15.42 21.81 31.97
N ILE A 554 -15.73 21.57 33.26
CA ILE A 554 -16.53 20.38 33.63
C ILE A 554 -17.91 20.57 33.01
N VAL A 555 -18.32 19.64 32.12
CA VAL A 555 -19.66 19.65 31.54
C VAL A 555 -20.67 19.36 32.64
N PRO A 556 -21.54 20.33 33.01
CA PRO A 556 -22.49 20.08 34.08
C PRO A 556 -23.56 19.05 33.61
N VAL A 557 -24.04 18.22 34.52
CA VAL A 557 -25.00 17.14 34.26
C VAL A 557 -26.29 17.66 33.60
N LYS A 558 -26.66 18.93 33.83
CA LYS A 558 -27.83 19.57 33.19
C LYS A 558 -27.69 19.62 31.65
N ASP A 559 -26.45 19.61 31.14
CA ASP A 559 -26.15 19.68 29.71
C ASP A 559 -25.99 18.30 29.07
N TYR A 560 -26.24 17.22 29.84
CA TYR A 560 -26.25 15.85 29.32
C TYR A 560 -27.47 15.64 28.43
N GLN A 561 -27.32 14.85 27.37
CA GLN A 561 -28.42 14.50 26.47
C GLN A 561 -29.47 13.65 27.21
N ARG A 562 -30.71 14.08 27.20
CA ARG A 562 -31.82 13.32 27.81
C ARG A 562 -32.35 12.29 26.82
N VAL A 563 -32.42 11.05 27.25
CA VAL A 563 -32.94 9.92 26.48
C VAL A 563 -34.13 9.34 27.22
N SER A 564 -35.33 9.46 26.65
CA SER A 564 -36.55 8.92 27.23
C SER A 564 -36.96 7.65 26.49
N VAL A 565 -37.17 6.56 27.24
CA VAL A 565 -37.35 5.22 26.69
C VAL A 565 -38.55 4.54 27.34
N LYS A 566 -39.32 3.78 26.58
CA LYS A 566 -40.43 2.97 27.13
C LYS A 566 -39.86 1.81 27.94
N PRO A 567 -40.46 1.48 29.10
CA PRO A 567 -40.10 0.31 29.87
C PRO A 567 -40.07 -0.97 29.00
N GLY A 568 -39.03 -1.76 29.14
CA GLY A 568 -38.84 -3.00 28.37
C GLY A 568 -38.35 -2.86 26.93
N SER A 569 -38.19 -1.63 26.39
CA SER A 569 -37.55 -1.42 25.10
C SER A 569 -36.04 -1.29 25.20
N SER A 570 -35.34 -1.41 24.08
CA SER A 570 -33.89 -1.22 24.03
C SER A 570 -33.53 0.24 23.80
N SER A 571 -32.39 0.68 24.31
CA SER A 571 -31.84 2.01 24.09
C SER A 571 -30.38 1.92 23.68
N GLU A 572 -30.02 2.66 22.63
CA GLU A 572 -28.64 2.82 22.16
C GLU A 572 -28.13 4.20 22.56
N LEU A 573 -26.95 4.22 23.19
CA LEU A 573 -26.25 5.45 23.57
C LEU A 573 -24.95 5.51 22.76
N PRO A 574 -24.84 6.38 21.75
CA PRO A 574 -23.63 6.49 20.92
C PRO A 574 -22.46 7.12 21.68
N CYS A 575 -21.26 6.69 21.39
CA CYS A 575 -20.03 7.31 21.89
C CYS A 575 -19.18 7.83 20.73
N PRO A 576 -19.08 9.17 20.53
CA PRO A 576 -18.41 9.75 19.37
C PRO A 576 -16.88 9.74 19.53
N VAL A 577 -16.26 8.58 19.50
CA VAL A 577 -14.81 8.42 19.53
C VAL A 577 -14.21 8.75 18.17
N ARG A 578 -13.17 9.59 18.17
CA ARG A 578 -12.41 9.95 16.95
C ARG A 578 -11.04 9.26 16.88
N SER A 579 -10.53 8.76 17.98
CA SER A 579 -9.23 8.10 18.04
C SER A 579 -9.39 6.58 18.01
N ASN A 580 -8.78 5.94 17.00
CA ASN A 580 -8.74 4.47 16.86
C ASN A 580 -7.83 3.79 17.91
N VAL A 581 -6.94 4.56 18.56
CA VAL A 581 -6.04 4.07 19.60
C VAL A 581 -6.57 4.30 21.01
N ALA A 582 -7.69 5.01 21.16
CA ALA A 582 -8.33 5.24 22.43
C ALA A 582 -9.20 4.04 22.85
N GLN A 583 -9.12 3.67 24.10
CA GLN A 583 -10.04 2.71 24.70
C GLN A 583 -11.27 3.46 25.22
N VAL A 584 -12.44 2.92 24.92
CA VAL A 584 -13.71 3.46 25.43
C VAL A 584 -14.08 2.76 26.73
N THR A 585 -14.50 3.56 27.71
CA THR A 585 -15.05 3.05 28.96
C THR A 585 -16.39 3.74 29.25
N TRP A 586 -17.37 2.97 29.70
CA TRP A 586 -18.68 3.46 30.08
C TRP A 586 -18.83 3.49 31.58
N ARG A 587 -19.51 4.52 32.11
CA ARG A 587 -19.88 4.63 33.51
C ARG A 587 -21.36 4.87 33.65
N ALA A 588 -22.02 4.18 34.58
CA ALA A 588 -23.38 4.41 34.98
C ALA A 588 -23.40 4.92 36.43
N ASN A 589 -23.99 6.08 36.66
CA ASN A 589 -24.05 6.76 37.95
C ASN A 589 -22.68 6.87 38.67
N GLY A 590 -21.60 7.02 37.88
CA GLY A 590 -20.21 7.15 38.36
C GLY A 590 -19.47 5.81 38.49
N SER A 591 -20.15 4.65 38.44
CA SER A 591 -19.54 3.31 38.50
C SER A 591 -19.15 2.83 37.09
N LEU A 592 -17.98 2.18 36.97
CA LEU A 592 -17.54 1.58 35.72
C LEU A 592 -18.49 0.45 35.32
N LEU A 593 -18.97 0.49 34.08
CA LEU A 593 -19.78 -0.58 33.48
C LEU A 593 -18.87 -1.69 32.97
N THR A 594 -19.28 -2.91 33.17
CA THR A 594 -18.74 -4.12 32.55
C THR A 594 -19.77 -4.67 31.58
N GLU A 595 -19.32 -5.32 30.51
CA GLU A 595 -20.21 -5.97 29.56
C GLU A 595 -20.89 -7.17 30.20
N ALA A 596 -22.13 -6.96 30.65
CA ALA A 596 -23.00 -7.97 31.25
C ALA A 596 -24.46 -7.52 31.07
N SER A 597 -25.39 -8.46 30.82
CA SER A 597 -26.81 -8.12 30.65
C SER A 597 -27.31 -7.22 31.80
N PRO A 598 -28.06 -6.12 31.48
CA PRO A 598 -28.62 -5.75 30.19
C PRO A 598 -27.70 -4.90 29.29
N PHE A 599 -26.44 -4.66 29.66
CA PHE A 599 -25.48 -3.78 28.97
C PHE A 599 -24.64 -4.53 27.97
N HIS A 600 -24.63 -4.11 26.71
CA HIS A 600 -23.76 -4.64 25.65
C HIS A 600 -22.99 -3.52 24.98
N PHE A 601 -21.67 -3.71 24.80
CA PHE A 601 -20.85 -2.81 24.03
C PHE A 601 -20.98 -3.17 22.56
N ILE A 602 -21.55 -2.24 21.77
CA ILE A 602 -21.73 -2.44 20.32
C ILE A 602 -20.51 -1.92 19.56
N ARG A 603 -20.37 -2.38 18.31
CA ARG A 603 -19.40 -1.83 17.37
C ARG A 603 -19.55 -0.31 17.32
N GLU A 604 -18.47 0.40 17.03
CA GLU A 604 -18.39 1.88 17.07
C GLU A 604 -18.46 2.48 18.48
N ASN A 605 -18.13 1.67 19.52
CA ASN A 605 -18.00 2.09 20.91
C ASN A 605 -19.31 2.58 21.59
N GLY A 606 -20.47 2.30 21.02
CA GLY A 606 -21.78 2.58 21.63
C GLY A 606 -22.09 1.64 22.77
N LEU A 607 -23.05 2.05 23.61
CA LEU A 607 -23.65 1.22 24.66
C LEU A 607 -25.08 0.89 24.28
N LEU A 608 -25.39 -0.39 24.13
CA LEU A 608 -26.76 -0.88 23.95
C LEU A 608 -27.27 -1.43 25.27
N ILE A 609 -28.42 -0.96 25.71
CA ILE A 609 -29.10 -1.43 26.93
C ILE A 609 -30.36 -2.19 26.45
N TYR A 610 -30.39 -3.50 26.68
CA TYR A 610 -31.56 -4.31 26.36
C TYR A 610 -32.61 -4.23 27.44
N SER A 611 -33.89 -4.13 27.06
CA SER A 611 -35.03 -4.21 27.95
C SER A 611 -34.91 -3.29 29.19
N VAL A 612 -34.79 -1.97 28.90
CA VAL A 612 -34.57 -0.94 29.92
C VAL A 612 -35.60 -1.04 31.07
N ALA A 613 -35.12 -1.19 32.28
CA ALA A 613 -35.89 -1.29 33.50
C ALA A 613 -35.75 -0.05 34.40
N ALA A 614 -36.49 0.01 35.49
CA ALA A 614 -36.49 1.17 36.40
C ALA A 614 -35.11 1.41 37.07
N GLU A 615 -34.35 0.30 37.31
CA GLU A 615 -32.99 0.34 37.85
C GLU A 615 -31.95 0.89 36.88
N ASP A 616 -32.22 0.85 35.57
CA ASP A 616 -31.31 1.34 34.55
C ASP A 616 -31.42 2.86 34.38
N GLN A 617 -32.37 3.53 35.00
CA GLN A 617 -32.49 4.99 34.97
C GLN A 617 -31.27 5.62 35.66
N GLY A 618 -30.73 6.68 35.02
CA GLY A 618 -29.60 7.39 35.62
C GLY A 618 -28.69 8.07 34.62
N ARG A 619 -27.48 8.38 35.06
CA ARG A 619 -26.46 9.06 34.28
C ARG A 619 -25.54 8.03 33.66
N TYR A 620 -25.33 8.15 32.33
CA TYR A 620 -24.40 7.36 31.58
C TYR A 620 -23.33 8.27 30.97
N GLU A 621 -22.09 7.88 31.10
CA GLU A 621 -20.94 8.65 30.64
C GLU A 621 -20.04 7.79 29.80
N CYS A 622 -19.76 8.21 28.57
CA CYS A 622 -18.74 7.62 27.72
C CYS A 622 -17.43 8.36 27.86
N TRP A 623 -16.37 7.65 28.22
CA TRP A 623 -15.03 8.19 28.40
C TRP A 623 -14.05 7.52 27.42
N SER A 624 -13.17 8.33 26.79
CA SER A 624 -11.98 7.83 26.08
C SER A 624 -10.77 7.84 26.98
N VAL A 625 -9.95 6.79 26.88
CA VAL A 625 -8.65 6.66 27.55
C VAL A 625 -7.61 6.38 26.49
N GLU A 626 -6.68 7.31 26.25
CA GLU A 626 -5.62 7.18 25.25
C GLU A 626 -4.27 7.17 25.94
N PHE A 627 -3.50 6.08 25.77
CA PHE A 627 -2.13 5.98 26.26
C PHE A 627 -1.15 6.59 25.28
N VAL A 628 -0.34 7.52 25.73
CA VAL A 628 0.70 8.17 24.93
C VAL A 628 2.08 7.72 25.41
N ALA A 629 2.71 6.85 24.66
CA ALA A 629 4.01 6.27 25.00
C ALA A 629 5.11 7.33 25.17
N GLY A 630 5.12 8.38 24.34
CA GLY A 630 6.08 9.48 24.40
C GLY A 630 6.04 10.31 25.71
N VAL A 631 4.92 10.21 26.46
CA VAL A 631 4.74 10.88 27.79
C VAL A 631 4.64 9.84 28.90
N GLY A 632 4.38 8.57 28.58
CA GLY A 632 4.18 7.50 29.54
C GLY A 632 2.89 7.64 30.37
N LYS A 633 1.85 8.27 29.80
CA LYS A 633 0.65 8.65 30.54
C LYS A 633 -0.64 8.35 29.78
N ASN A 634 -1.71 8.02 30.52
CA ASN A 634 -3.07 7.94 30.00
C ASN A 634 -3.75 9.30 30.06
N PHE A 635 -4.33 9.72 28.94
CA PHE A 635 -5.20 10.90 28.86
C PHE A 635 -6.65 10.43 28.79
N THR A 636 -7.44 10.87 29.78
CA THR A 636 -8.85 10.47 29.94
C THR A 636 -9.75 11.67 29.66
N ARG A 637 -10.79 11.44 28.85
CA ARG A 637 -11.72 12.50 28.46
C ARG A 637 -13.15 11.99 28.39
N LEU A 638 -14.10 12.82 28.90
CA LEU A 638 -15.53 12.62 28.70
C LEU A 638 -15.90 13.00 27.25
N LEU A 639 -16.50 12.05 26.52
CA LEU A 639 -16.92 12.24 25.14
C LEU A 639 -18.43 12.54 25.02
N ALA A 640 -19.25 11.82 25.78
CA ALA A 640 -20.67 12.01 25.81
C ALA A 640 -21.26 11.73 27.21
N GLY A 641 -22.28 12.46 27.58
CA GLY A 641 -23.05 12.24 28.81
C GLY A 641 -24.53 12.17 28.50
N TYR A 642 -25.22 11.19 29.08
CA TYR A 642 -26.63 10.90 28.90
C TYR A 642 -27.34 10.84 30.23
N VAL A 643 -28.63 11.23 30.25
CA VAL A 643 -29.57 10.97 31.33
C VAL A 643 -30.70 10.13 30.79
N LEU A 644 -30.73 8.85 31.17
CA LEU A 644 -31.73 7.88 30.75
C LEU A 644 -32.93 7.94 31.70
N THR A 645 -34.12 8.10 31.17
CA THR A 645 -35.38 8.16 31.90
C THR A 645 -36.44 7.30 31.22
N LEU A 646 -37.37 6.74 32.04
CA LEU A 646 -38.50 5.98 31.49
C LEU A 646 -39.70 6.90 31.20
N GLU A 647 -40.36 6.65 30.05
CA GLU A 647 -41.63 7.25 29.71
C GLU A 647 -42.72 6.78 30.68
N GLY A 648 -43.47 7.69 31.30
CA GLY A 648 -44.61 7.36 32.15
C GLY A 648 -44.39 7.50 33.65
N THR A 649 -43.21 7.85 34.13
CA THR A 649 -42.95 8.20 35.54
C THR A 649 -43.18 9.70 35.73
N HIS A 650 -44.44 10.12 35.94
CA HIS A 650 -44.75 11.45 36.45
C HIS A 650 -44.30 11.52 37.92
N VAL A 651 -43.26 12.28 38.21
CA VAL A 651 -43.04 12.80 39.57
C VAL A 651 -43.99 13.99 39.68
N GLU A 652 -45.04 13.83 40.47
CA GLU A 652 -45.89 14.97 40.90
C GLU A 652 -45.03 15.92 41.74
N THR A 653 -44.75 17.10 41.19
CA THR A 653 -44.47 18.30 41.95
C THR A 653 -45.67 19.21 41.88
N THR A 654 -46.42 19.21 43.01
CA THR A 654 -47.46 20.17 43.32
C THR A 654 -46.98 21.60 43.19
N GLY A 655 -47.72 22.44 42.44
CA GLY A 655 -47.47 23.89 42.41
C GLY A 655 -48.30 24.57 41.31
N HIS A 656 -49.56 24.80 41.58
CA HIS A 656 -50.54 25.82 41.11
C HIS A 656 -50.19 26.80 39.99
N ASN A 657 -51.02 26.88 39.04
CA ASN A 657 -52.04 27.81 38.51
C ASN A 657 -51.94 28.06 36.98
N GLN A 658 -53.01 27.70 36.26
CA GLN A 658 -53.94 28.53 35.46
C GLN A 658 -53.29 29.36 34.34
N GLU A 659 -53.74 29.36 33.11
CA GLU A 659 -55.04 29.29 32.47
C GLU A 659 -54.88 29.20 30.96
N SER A 660 -55.71 28.38 30.32
CA SER A 660 -56.49 28.58 29.07
C SER A 660 -55.78 29.25 27.87
N THR A 661 -55.90 28.79 26.63
CA THR A 661 -57.05 28.57 25.77
C THR A 661 -56.69 28.06 24.41
N HIS A 662 -57.60 27.24 23.86
CA HIS A 662 -57.92 26.98 22.43
C HIS A 662 -56.84 26.65 21.39
N ALA A 663 -56.84 25.43 20.91
CA ALA A 663 -57.61 24.82 19.79
C ALA A 663 -57.21 25.31 18.41
N GLU A 664 -56.65 24.42 17.64
CA GLU A 664 -57.39 23.92 16.46
C GLU A 664 -56.58 22.79 15.77
N ALA A 665 -57.32 21.77 15.40
CA ALA A 665 -56.92 20.61 14.69
C ALA A 665 -56.85 20.89 13.18
N SER A 666 -55.95 20.29 12.46
CA SER A 666 -56.14 19.97 11.06
C SER A 666 -55.51 18.64 10.69
N VAL A 667 -56.35 17.89 10.12
CA VAL A 667 -56.41 16.51 9.71
C VAL A 667 -55.79 16.30 8.34
N PHE A 668 -54.97 15.27 8.22
CA PHE A 668 -54.79 14.29 7.09
C PHE A 668 -54.50 14.77 5.66
N PRO A 669 -53.98 13.87 4.75
CA PRO A 669 -54.11 12.40 4.69
C PRO A 669 -52.84 11.60 4.32
N SER A 670 -52.87 10.33 4.68
CA SER A 670 -52.10 9.22 4.17
C SER A 670 -52.31 8.96 2.67
N SER A 671 -51.25 8.65 1.96
CA SER A 671 -51.34 7.94 0.69
C SER A 671 -50.38 6.75 0.68
N THR A 672 -50.96 5.58 0.69
CA THR A 672 -50.43 4.28 0.35
C THR A 672 -50.00 4.25 -1.11
N PHE A 673 -48.75 3.87 -1.37
CA PHE A 673 -48.35 3.31 -2.66
C PHE A 673 -47.71 1.94 -2.44
N THR A 674 -48.44 0.93 -2.83
CA THR A 674 -47.98 -0.42 -3.11
C THR A 674 -47.22 -0.42 -4.44
N SER A 675 -46.01 -0.87 -4.46
CA SER A 675 -45.39 -1.38 -5.66
C SER A 675 -44.61 -2.64 -5.33
N SER A 676 -45.16 -3.74 -5.82
CA SER A 676 -44.59 -5.06 -5.91
C SER A 676 -43.40 -5.05 -6.87
N SER A 677 -42.19 -5.42 -6.40
CA SER A 677 -41.17 -5.94 -7.27
C SER A 677 -40.58 -7.19 -6.63
N SER A 678 -40.84 -8.30 -7.28
CA SER A 678 -40.31 -9.62 -7.01
C SER A 678 -38.78 -9.62 -7.29
N SER A 679 -37.99 -9.73 -6.26
CA SER A 679 -36.58 -10.15 -6.39
C SER A 679 -36.48 -11.58 -5.86
N MET A 680 -36.22 -12.53 -6.75
CA MET A 680 -35.84 -13.89 -6.38
C MET A 680 -34.54 -13.85 -5.56
N LYS A 681 -34.65 -14.10 -4.27
CA LYS A 681 -33.54 -14.56 -3.45
C LYS A 681 -33.37 -16.06 -3.71
N PRO A 682 -32.15 -16.56 -3.93
CA PRO A 682 -31.93 -18.00 -3.88
C PRO A 682 -32.12 -18.45 -2.42
N ARG A 683 -33.21 -19.12 -2.17
CA ARG A 683 -33.51 -19.82 -0.93
C ARG A 683 -32.59 -21.04 -0.87
N VAL A 684 -31.52 -20.99 -0.09
CA VAL A 684 -30.80 -22.20 0.30
C VAL A 684 -31.72 -22.93 1.26
N GLU A 685 -32.22 -24.10 0.86
CA GLU A 685 -32.97 -24.95 1.76
C GLU A 685 -32.10 -25.37 2.94
N ALA A 686 -32.57 -25.09 4.14
CA ALA A 686 -31.89 -25.47 5.40
C ALA A 686 -31.86 -27.01 5.47
N GLY A 687 -30.70 -27.62 5.18
CA GLY A 687 -30.50 -29.05 5.32
C GLY A 687 -29.54 -29.74 4.35
N GLU A 688 -29.15 -29.10 3.28
CA GLU A 688 -28.23 -29.72 2.29
C GLU A 688 -26.77 -29.66 2.81
N VAL A 689 -26.09 -30.83 2.82
CA VAL A 689 -24.66 -30.93 3.13
C VAL A 689 -23.88 -30.75 1.84
N LYS A 690 -22.88 -29.86 1.84
CA LYS A 690 -21.94 -29.69 0.72
C LYS A 690 -20.50 -29.86 1.21
N VAL A 691 -19.72 -30.68 0.52
CA VAL A 691 -18.33 -30.96 0.89
C VAL A 691 -17.38 -30.72 -0.30
N ARG A 692 -16.18 -30.25 0.00
CA ARG A 692 -15.11 -30.07 -0.99
C ARG A 692 -13.75 -30.38 -0.39
N LEU A 693 -13.01 -31.26 -1.07
CA LEU A 693 -11.61 -31.55 -0.78
C LEU A 693 -10.71 -30.60 -1.58
N LEU A 694 -9.74 -30.00 -0.91
CA LEU A 694 -8.78 -29.09 -1.50
C LEU A 694 -7.46 -29.82 -1.79
N PRO A 695 -6.69 -29.38 -2.83
CA PRO A 695 -5.41 -29.98 -3.16
C PRO A 695 -4.42 -29.92 -2.02
N PRO A 696 -3.45 -30.86 -1.94
CA PRO A 696 -2.44 -30.88 -0.91
C PRO A 696 -1.53 -29.65 -1.01
N LEU A 697 -1.21 -29.06 0.17
CA LEU A 697 -0.19 -28.03 0.29
C LEU A 697 1.11 -28.67 0.77
N LEU A 698 2.15 -28.58 -0.04
CA LEU A 698 3.49 -29.02 0.32
C LEU A 698 4.20 -27.98 1.19
N LYS A 699 4.91 -28.44 2.21
CA LYS A 699 5.50 -27.54 3.21
C LYS A 699 6.59 -26.62 2.65
N ASP A 700 7.32 -27.00 1.62
CA ASP A 700 8.48 -26.27 1.11
C ASP A 700 8.62 -26.20 -0.42
N GLN A 701 7.69 -26.75 -1.22
CA GLN A 701 7.74 -26.63 -2.69
C GLN A 701 6.35 -26.63 -3.34
N ALA A 702 6.20 -25.78 -4.31
CA ALA A 702 4.90 -25.57 -4.96
C ALA A 702 4.49 -26.69 -5.96
N TRP A 703 5.33 -27.64 -6.35
CA TRP A 703 5.04 -28.54 -7.47
C TRP A 703 5.93 -29.78 -7.49
N GLY A 704 5.33 -30.92 -7.27
CA GLY A 704 5.89 -32.24 -7.40
C GLY A 704 5.91 -33.04 -6.10
N LEU A 705 5.11 -34.12 -6.00
CA LEU A 705 5.19 -35.06 -4.88
C LEU A 705 6.44 -35.93 -5.08
N HIS A 706 7.48 -35.69 -4.28
CA HIS A 706 8.60 -36.58 -4.18
C HIS A 706 8.36 -37.62 -3.07
N ALA A 707 8.80 -38.85 -3.27
CA ALA A 707 8.78 -39.88 -2.23
C ALA A 707 9.49 -39.35 -0.97
N HIS A 708 8.79 -39.36 0.19
CA HIS A 708 9.25 -38.92 1.53
C HIS A 708 8.78 -37.51 2.00
N GLU A 709 7.92 -36.80 1.26
CA GLU A 709 7.40 -35.50 1.74
C GLU A 709 6.10 -35.66 2.54
N VAL A 710 5.98 -34.88 3.64
CA VAL A 710 4.76 -34.76 4.44
C VAL A 710 3.93 -33.62 3.86
N PHE A 711 2.65 -33.85 3.61
CA PHE A 711 1.76 -32.83 3.05
C PHE A 711 0.45 -32.72 3.86
N LEU A 712 -0.29 -31.65 3.60
CA LEU A 712 -1.54 -31.30 4.26
C LEU A 712 -2.68 -31.35 3.24
N LEU A 713 -3.78 -32.00 3.61
CA LEU A 713 -5.04 -31.96 2.86
C LEU A 713 -6.08 -31.19 3.66
N PHE A 714 -6.86 -30.38 2.98
CA PHE A 714 -7.94 -29.60 3.58
C PHE A 714 -9.28 -30.04 3.02
N CYS A 715 -10.25 -30.27 3.88
CA CYS A 715 -11.63 -30.55 3.54
C CYS A 715 -12.54 -29.48 4.14
N LEU A 716 -13.40 -28.90 3.33
CA LEU A 716 -14.40 -27.93 3.75
C LEU A 716 -15.79 -28.53 3.59
N ALA A 717 -16.60 -28.48 4.63
CA ALA A 717 -17.98 -28.92 4.60
C ALA A 717 -18.92 -27.82 5.10
N LEU A 718 -20.00 -27.60 4.38
CA LEU A 718 -21.09 -26.72 4.79
C LEU A 718 -22.33 -27.54 5.01
N GLY A 719 -22.96 -27.39 6.17
CA GLY A 719 -24.16 -28.16 6.51
C GLY A 719 -24.78 -27.73 7.82
N PRO A 720 -25.77 -28.47 8.34
CA PRO A 720 -26.37 -28.24 9.67
C PRO A 720 -25.32 -28.27 10.79
N SER A 721 -25.70 -27.81 11.98
CA SER A 721 -24.77 -27.73 13.14
C SER A 721 -24.17 -29.07 13.60
N ASP A 722 -24.78 -30.20 13.18
CA ASP A 722 -24.30 -31.56 13.46
C ASP A 722 -23.40 -32.15 12.40
N VAL A 723 -23.04 -31.40 11.33
CA VAL A 723 -22.14 -31.89 10.26
C VAL A 723 -20.77 -32.26 10.81
N ARG A 724 -20.25 -33.43 10.39
CA ARG A 724 -18.93 -33.96 10.76
C ARG A 724 -18.18 -34.39 9.51
N ILE A 725 -16.85 -34.23 9.50
CA ILE A 725 -15.98 -34.66 8.43
C ILE A 725 -15.24 -35.94 8.84
N HIS A 726 -15.27 -36.93 7.96
CA HIS A 726 -14.50 -38.19 8.09
C HIS A 726 -13.52 -38.30 6.92
N TRP A 727 -12.28 -38.61 7.23
CA TRP A 727 -11.25 -38.80 6.22
C TRP A 727 -11.09 -40.27 5.84
N LEU A 728 -10.87 -40.50 4.55
CA LEU A 728 -10.62 -41.81 4.00
C LEU A 728 -9.29 -41.83 3.27
N ILE A 729 -8.44 -42.83 3.51
CA ILE A 729 -7.22 -43.09 2.73
C ILE A 729 -7.38 -44.48 2.11
N ASN A 730 -7.38 -44.54 0.77
CA ASN A 730 -7.64 -45.78 0.03
C ASN A 730 -8.92 -46.50 0.49
N GLY A 731 -9.97 -45.76 0.81
CA GLY A 731 -11.27 -46.25 1.25
C GLY A 731 -11.33 -46.73 2.73
N ARG A 732 -10.27 -46.53 3.50
CA ARG A 732 -10.24 -46.83 4.96
C ARG A 732 -10.26 -45.54 5.77
N SER A 733 -10.97 -45.55 6.92
CA SER A 733 -10.99 -44.41 7.83
C SER A 733 -9.59 -44.05 8.33
N ALA A 734 -9.26 -42.76 8.30
CA ALA A 734 -8.00 -42.25 8.82
C ALA A 734 -8.24 -41.61 10.18
N ASP A 735 -7.82 -42.28 11.26
CA ASP A 735 -8.00 -41.81 12.65
C ASP A 735 -6.82 -40.99 13.17
N THR A 736 -5.87 -40.58 12.30
CA THR A 736 -4.62 -39.92 12.71
C THR A 736 -4.58 -38.45 12.34
N ALA A 737 -4.15 -37.62 13.32
CA ALA A 737 -3.72 -36.23 13.17
C ALA A 737 -4.66 -35.31 12.36
N VAL A 738 -5.94 -35.28 12.71
CA VAL A 738 -6.94 -34.40 12.13
C VAL A 738 -7.13 -33.19 13.02
N THR A 739 -7.05 -32.00 12.47
CA THR A 739 -7.43 -30.74 13.13
C THR A 739 -8.71 -30.22 12.50
N GLU A 740 -9.74 -29.93 13.32
CA GLU A 740 -11.05 -29.48 12.85
C GLU A 740 -11.38 -28.11 13.44
N TYR A 741 -11.83 -27.17 12.60
CA TYR A 741 -12.32 -25.85 12.97
C TYR A 741 -13.78 -25.72 12.55
N ARG A 742 -14.63 -25.15 13.41
CA ARG A 742 -16.06 -24.97 13.17
C ARG A 742 -16.41 -23.49 13.25
N LEU A 743 -17.05 -22.98 12.21
CA LEU A 743 -17.50 -21.60 12.14
C LEU A 743 -19.04 -21.61 12.03
N PRO A 744 -19.78 -21.19 13.06
CA PRO A 744 -21.23 -21.08 12.97
C PRO A 744 -21.62 -19.92 12.01
N LEU A 745 -22.62 -20.19 11.17
CA LEU A 745 -23.19 -19.26 10.20
C LEU A 745 -24.67 -19.01 10.53
N ALA A 746 -25.25 -17.96 9.91
CA ALA A 746 -26.67 -17.67 10.09
C ALA A 746 -27.56 -18.82 9.62
N GLY A 747 -28.72 -19.04 10.25
CA GLY A 747 -29.73 -20.05 9.85
C GLY A 747 -29.41 -21.49 10.27
N ASN A 748 -28.75 -21.69 11.42
CA ASN A 748 -28.41 -23.03 11.97
C ASN A 748 -27.48 -23.86 11.06
N THR A 749 -26.67 -23.20 10.22
CA THR A 749 -25.64 -23.81 9.39
C THR A 749 -24.26 -23.62 9.98
N VAL A 750 -23.33 -24.55 9.73
CA VAL A 750 -21.95 -24.50 10.20
C VAL A 750 -21.02 -24.79 9.01
N LEU A 751 -19.95 -24.00 8.88
CA LEU A 751 -18.82 -24.31 8.04
C LEU A 751 -17.79 -25.05 8.87
N VAL A 752 -17.46 -26.27 8.44
CA VAL A 752 -16.42 -27.10 9.09
C VAL A 752 -15.23 -27.17 8.16
N SER A 753 -14.05 -26.81 8.67
CA SER A 753 -12.77 -26.98 8.00
C SER A 753 -11.99 -28.06 8.73
N SER A 754 -11.63 -29.12 8.04
CA SER A 754 -10.86 -30.22 8.58
C SER A 754 -9.53 -30.37 7.84
N GLN A 755 -8.45 -30.51 8.58
CA GLN A 755 -7.09 -30.63 8.07
C GLN A 755 -6.52 -32.00 8.44
N LEU A 756 -6.10 -32.76 7.42
CA LEU A 756 -5.39 -34.03 7.57
C LEU A 756 -3.90 -33.84 7.25
N ARG A 757 -3.04 -34.18 8.23
CA ARG A 757 -1.60 -34.26 8.02
C ARG A 757 -1.24 -35.71 7.68
N THR A 758 -0.61 -35.91 6.51
CA THR A 758 -0.24 -37.26 6.06
C THR A 758 1.21 -37.58 6.38
N GLU A 759 1.50 -38.88 6.47
CA GLU A 759 2.87 -39.40 6.38
C GLU A 759 3.36 -39.42 4.92
N PRO A 760 4.67 -39.48 4.69
CA PRO A 760 5.21 -39.59 3.32
C PRO A 760 4.58 -40.72 2.54
N LEU A 761 4.14 -40.43 1.31
CA LEU A 761 3.59 -41.47 0.42
C LEU A 761 4.71 -42.33 -0.14
N LEU A 762 4.54 -43.65 0.02
CA LEU A 762 5.41 -44.64 -0.57
C LEU A 762 4.83 -45.26 -1.87
N ARG A 763 3.59 -44.93 -2.21
CA ARG A 763 2.85 -45.40 -3.40
C ARG A 763 1.66 -44.47 -3.64
N ASP A 764 1.08 -44.54 -4.84
CA ASP A 764 -0.16 -43.86 -5.17
C ASP A 764 -1.25 -44.07 -4.09
N ALA A 765 -1.94 -43.03 -3.76
CA ALA A 765 -2.99 -43.06 -2.74
C ALA A 765 -4.20 -42.22 -3.14
N ARG A 766 -5.38 -42.75 -2.84
CA ARG A 766 -6.66 -42.04 -2.96
C ARG A 766 -7.07 -41.48 -1.61
N PHE A 767 -7.23 -40.17 -1.52
CA PHE A 767 -7.73 -39.46 -0.37
C PHE A 767 -9.16 -39.04 -0.60
N GLY A 768 -10.02 -39.24 0.39
CA GLY A 768 -11.40 -38.81 0.36
C GLY A 768 -11.78 -38.11 1.67
N CYS A 769 -12.69 -37.14 1.59
CA CYS A 769 -13.39 -36.66 2.76
C CYS A 769 -14.90 -36.82 2.58
N VAL A 770 -15.57 -37.28 3.63
CA VAL A 770 -17.01 -37.48 3.69
C VAL A 770 -17.56 -36.56 4.77
N ALA A 771 -18.42 -35.63 4.38
CA ALA A 771 -19.19 -34.82 5.30
C ALA A 771 -20.55 -35.50 5.57
N GLN A 772 -20.88 -35.75 6.82
CA GLN A 772 -22.10 -36.44 7.23
C GLN A 772 -22.85 -35.59 8.27
N ALA A 773 -24.15 -35.44 8.07
CA ALA A 773 -25.07 -34.80 9.01
C ALA A 773 -26.39 -35.58 9.09
N SER A 774 -27.27 -35.21 10.00
CA SER A 774 -28.63 -35.80 10.11
C SER A 774 -29.48 -35.64 8.83
N THR A 775 -29.18 -34.65 8.01
CA THR A 775 -29.91 -34.32 6.77
C THR A 775 -29.32 -34.98 5.51
N GLY A 776 -28.16 -35.62 5.57
CA GLY A 776 -27.54 -36.27 4.43
C GLY A 776 -26.02 -36.37 4.55
N SER A 777 -25.40 -36.90 3.49
CA SER A 777 -23.93 -36.99 3.39
C SER A 777 -23.49 -36.70 1.99
N GLU A 778 -22.29 -36.07 1.86
CA GLU A 778 -21.60 -35.80 0.59
C GLU A 778 -20.13 -36.18 0.72
N ALA A 779 -19.50 -36.61 -0.37
CA ALA A 779 -18.10 -37.02 -0.40
C ALA A 779 -17.33 -36.32 -1.51
N SER A 780 -16.07 -35.99 -1.25
CA SER A 780 -15.11 -35.46 -2.23
C SER A 780 -13.83 -36.27 -2.18
N GLN A 781 -13.20 -36.57 -3.34
CA GLN A 781 -12.02 -37.44 -3.43
C GLN A 781 -10.95 -36.79 -4.32
N VAL A 782 -9.68 -37.15 -4.05
CA VAL A 782 -8.50 -36.81 -4.85
C VAL A 782 -7.56 -38.01 -4.94
N ASP A 783 -7.10 -38.32 -6.14
CA ASP A 783 -6.07 -39.34 -6.38
C ASP A 783 -4.71 -38.64 -6.50
N LEU A 784 -3.75 -39.06 -5.68
CA LEU A 784 -2.39 -38.54 -5.71
C LEU A 784 -1.45 -39.62 -6.23
N HIS A 785 -0.72 -39.30 -7.31
CA HIS A 785 0.25 -40.18 -7.95
C HIS A 785 1.68 -39.76 -7.61
N LEU A 786 2.54 -40.73 -7.29
CA LEU A 786 3.97 -40.49 -7.14
C LEU A 786 4.58 -40.29 -8.53
N ALA A 787 5.31 -39.20 -8.73
CA ALA A 787 6.13 -39.02 -9.93
C ALA A 787 7.30 -39.99 -9.89
N VAL A 788 7.26 -41.02 -10.75
CA VAL A 788 8.41 -41.88 -11.06
C VAL A 788 9.26 -41.07 -12.02
N GLY A 789 10.50 -40.73 -11.59
CA GLY A 789 11.42 -39.99 -12.44
C GLY A 789 11.73 -40.74 -13.71
N ASP A 790 11.30 -40.22 -14.84
CA ASP A 790 11.89 -40.37 -16.15
C ASP A 790 11.67 -39.08 -16.96
N GLU A 791 12.73 -38.63 -17.60
CA GLU A 791 12.82 -37.44 -18.40
C GLU A 791 11.86 -37.44 -19.58
N GLU A 792 11.32 -36.27 -19.92
CA GLU A 792 10.56 -35.95 -21.14
C GLU A 792 9.10 -36.41 -21.23
N SER A 793 8.19 -35.68 -20.62
CA SER A 793 6.91 -35.30 -21.28
C SER A 793 6.18 -34.19 -20.55
N THR A 794 5.82 -33.16 -21.29
CA THR A 794 5.16 -31.92 -20.97
C THR A 794 4.05 -31.95 -19.91
N PRO A 795 4.19 -31.16 -18.81
CA PRO A 795 3.16 -31.04 -17.76
C PRO A 795 2.12 -29.93 -18.01
N SER A 796 1.73 -29.66 -19.26
CA SER A 796 0.94 -28.44 -19.52
C SER A 796 -0.58 -28.58 -19.30
N ARG A 797 -1.15 -29.77 -19.28
CA ARG A 797 -2.61 -29.97 -19.11
C ARG A 797 -3.04 -29.99 -17.64
N ASP A 798 -2.27 -30.63 -16.78
CA ASP A 798 -2.61 -30.73 -15.36
C ASP A 798 -2.40 -29.40 -14.61
N LEU A 799 -1.36 -28.66 -14.99
CA LEU A 799 -1.07 -27.34 -14.43
C LEU A 799 -2.20 -26.32 -14.67
N ASN A 800 -2.83 -26.38 -15.85
CA ASN A 800 -3.95 -25.51 -16.19
C ASN A 800 -5.23 -25.90 -15.43
N GLN A 801 -5.43 -27.18 -15.17
CA GLN A 801 -6.55 -27.68 -14.40
C GLN A 801 -6.43 -27.28 -12.91
N TRP A 802 -5.23 -27.33 -12.35
CA TRP A 802 -4.92 -26.89 -11.00
C TRP A 802 -5.00 -25.35 -10.83
N ARG A 803 -4.51 -24.58 -11.80
CA ARG A 803 -4.71 -23.11 -11.83
C ARG A 803 -6.20 -22.74 -11.89
N SER A 804 -6.98 -23.45 -12.69
CA SER A 804 -8.42 -23.24 -12.77
C SER A 804 -9.12 -23.55 -11.43
N ALA A 805 -8.72 -24.63 -10.73
CA ALA A 805 -9.26 -24.98 -9.42
C ALA A 805 -8.89 -23.97 -8.33
N LEU A 806 -7.64 -23.46 -8.30
CA LEU A 806 -7.19 -22.41 -7.40
C LEU A 806 -7.93 -21.10 -7.65
N THR A 807 -8.09 -20.71 -8.91
CA THR A 807 -8.83 -19.49 -9.29
C THR A 807 -10.32 -19.60 -8.92
N GLN A 808 -10.93 -20.77 -9.09
CA GLN A 808 -12.31 -21.02 -8.65
C GLN A 808 -12.43 -20.98 -7.12
N HIS A 809 -11.45 -21.49 -6.40
CA HIS A 809 -11.41 -21.43 -4.93
C HIS A 809 -11.27 -19.99 -4.43
N GLU A 810 -10.39 -19.22 -5.03
CA GLU A 810 -10.20 -17.80 -4.72
C GLU A 810 -11.46 -16.99 -5.02
N GLN A 811 -12.15 -17.28 -6.13
CA GLN A 811 -13.45 -16.70 -6.46
C GLN A 811 -14.57 -17.12 -5.51
N LEU A 812 -14.53 -18.36 -5.01
CA LEU A 812 -15.47 -18.83 -3.99
C LEU A 812 -15.22 -18.15 -2.65
N LEU A 813 -13.98 -18.04 -2.19
CA LEU A 813 -13.63 -17.29 -0.98
C LEU A 813 -14.06 -15.83 -1.08
N LYS A 814 -13.78 -15.15 -2.19
CA LYS A 814 -14.22 -13.77 -2.44
C LYS A 814 -15.74 -13.63 -2.54
N ARG A 815 -16.44 -14.63 -3.09
CA ARG A 815 -17.92 -14.65 -3.04
C ARG A 815 -18.46 -14.85 -1.63
N TRP A 816 -17.79 -15.65 -0.83
CA TRP A 816 -18.14 -15.90 0.56
C TRP A 816 -17.86 -14.68 1.44
N GLU A 817 -16.72 -14.05 1.26
CA GLU A 817 -16.35 -12.78 1.88
C GLU A 817 -17.38 -11.68 1.56
N LYS A 818 -17.76 -11.57 0.31
CA LYS A 818 -18.79 -10.62 -0.15
C LYS A 818 -20.22 -10.97 0.31
N SER A 819 -20.56 -12.26 0.48
CA SER A 819 -21.80 -12.67 1.14
C SER A 819 -21.81 -12.38 2.63
N TRP A 820 -20.66 -12.47 3.28
CA TRP A 820 -20.47 -12.11 4.67
C TRP A 820 -20.67 -10.60 4.88
N GLU A 821 -20.02 -9.77 4.07
CA GLU A 821 -20.18 -8.29 4.11
C GLU A 821 -21.64 -7.85 3.82
N SER A 822 -22.38 -8.61 3.02
CA SER A 822 -23.79 -8.32 2.76
C SER A 822 -24.75 -8.79 3.86
N CYS A 823 -24.31 -9.66 4.78
CA CYS A 823 -25.10 -10.09 5.94
C CYS A 823 -24.88 -9.19 7.18
N ASP A 824 -23.77 -8.44 7.24
CA ASP A 824 -23.51 -7.45 8.30
C ASP A 824 -24.23 -6.08 8.05
N GLY A 825 -25.03 -5.96 6.99
CA GLY A 825 -25.76 -4.75 6.60
C GLY A 825 -27.28 -4.79 6.88
N HIS A 826 -27.74 -5.66 7.78
CA HIS A 826 -29.16 -5.65 8.22
C HIS A 826 -29.26 -5.83 9.72
#